data_ce93be9b3148ff332837fdbd0428a016
#
_entry.id   ce93be9b3148ff332837fdbd0428a016
#
_cell.length_a   1.000
_cell.length_b   1.000
_cell.length_c   1.000
_cell.angle_alpha   90.00
_cell.angle_beta   90.00
_cell.angle_gamma   90.00
#
_symmetry.space_group_name_H-M   'P 1'
#
loop_
_entity.id
_entity.type
_entity.pdbx_description
1 polymer ?
#
loop_
_entity_poly.entity_id
_entity_poly.type
_entity_poly.pdbx_seq_one_letter_code
_entity_poly.pdbx_strand_id
1 'polypeptide(L)'
;MISSRGNSLRGRSLGHNFGDACKSKWSVTRSTSKTDSRWILALLALGLSAVLLGCSGESDSTVRPAGDVLNTKSKPAGLPPAASQDEGPVYSVDAKHDIHNMLRSGMTTPVDPSDGGGKAWLVSEARINGTPGPLRAGEAGRLEFIYEAGPLGVAVDGEVHFQVSSFWQWDPPQNKDPESRGYTTVRTDADGVELTPVWHGTELLAIGIAGRSLEAGEQIHVTYGAGKFGAKVDIFAERGAEHWFSVDGDGDGLRKFIDAPATVDIISAPSAQLVVMVPTTLEPGEEFIAFVSILDKMGSTGTRFSGIVEFDAPDGIELPARVKFSGNEGGRQRVPGIARKAGVHRISATAISGKGQKLEYKATANPIIVEENIARVRWADIHGHSKLSDGTGTPDDYFTYAREVAGLDIVSLTDHDHWGIQFLDEHPEMWQLIRDTVKAHHRPGEFVTVLGYEWTSWLHGHRHVIYFEDEGEIYSALDPKYENPLQLWDALSGQPALTFAHHSAGGPVSTNWYYPPHSVLEPVTEISSVHGSSESHDSPSAIYNPVRGNFVRDLLNVGFRVGFIGSGDGHDGHPGLAHLGNDGGGGLAAIFTEELSREGTLEALRARRTYATNGARIWMQVSLDGHVMGTTMPPRTEADAATQTLKIRVVSEGPLKHVDIVRSGNISRFDLNGELDWSNERAIPRLERGEYQYIRVIEESGALAWSSPIFAN
;
A
#
# COMPACT_ATOMS: atom_id res chain seq x y z
N MET A 1 4.70 -70.04 -7.26
CA MET A 1 5.92 -70.89 -7.21
C MET A 1 7.12 -69.98 -7.13
N ILE A 2 7.77 -70.04 -5.99
CA ILE A 2 9.23 -70.00 -5.79
C ILE A 2 9.88 -68.65 -6.15
N SER A 3 10.50 -67.94 -5.33
CA SER A 3 11.27 -67.93 -4.08
C SER A 3 12.38 -66.91 -4.29
N SER A 4 12.46 -65.92 -3.42
CA SER A 4 13.38 -65.69 -2.32
C SER A 4 14.85 -65.49 -2.64
N ARG A 5 15.32 -64.46 -1.99
CA ARG A 5 16.60 -64.07 -1.37
C ARG A 5 17.06 -62.72 -1.90
N GLY A 6 17.20 -61.65 -1.19
CA GLY A 6 17.78 -61.51 0.14
C GLY A 6 19.28 -61.25 0.02
N ASN A 7 19.67 -59.95 0.07
CA ASN A 7 20.90 -59.60 0.75
C ASN A 7 20.92 -58.07 1.08
N SER A 8 21.13 -57.86 2.33
CA SER A 8 21.42 -56.57 2.96
C SER A 8 22.83 -56.11 2.58
N LEU A 9 22.98 -54.82 2.27
CA LEU A 9 24.22 -54.10 2.54
C LEU A 9 23.90 -52.69 3.03
N ARG A 10 24.44 -52.45 4.18
CA ARG A 10 24.44 -51.21 4.93
C ARG A 10 25.07 -50.08 4.10
N GLY A 11 24.47 -48.94 4.18
CA GLY A 11 25.20 -47.89 4.41
C GLY A 11 25.51 -46.65 3.92
N ARG A 12 25.42 -45.67 4.56
CA ARG A 12 25.94 -44.31 4.59
C ARG A 12 24.96 -43.29 4.06
N SER A 13 24.29 -42.67 5.03
CA SER A 13 23.72 -41.36 4.94
C SER A 13 24.80 -40.36 4.52
N LEU A 14 24.60 -39.71 3.39
CA LEU A 14 25.19 -38.40 3.08
C LEU A 14 24.07 -37.39 3.17
N GLY A 15 23.92 -36.84 4.36
CA GLY A 15 23.20 -35.60 4.56
C GLY A 15 23.99 -34.49 3.87
N HIS A 16 23.46 -33.95 2.81
CA HIS A 16 23.91 -32.64 2.32
C HIS A 16 23.04 -31.58 2.95
N ASN A 17 23.62 -30.90 3.90
CA ASN A 17 23.18 -29.60 4.42
C ASN A 17 23.16 -28.62 3.25
N PHE A 18 21.97 -28.25 2.78
CA PHE A 18 21.74 -27.02 2.09
C PHE A 18 21.37 -25.97 3.14
N GLY A 19 22.37 -25.35 3.71
CA GLY A 19 22.17 -24.40 4.79
C GLY A 19 23.39 -23.54 5.09
N ASP A 20 24.20 -23.19 4.08
CA ASP A 20 25.38 -22.34 4.29
C ASP A 20 25.80 -21.59 3.01
N ALA A 21 24.88 -20.87 2.38
CA ALA A 21 25.21 -20.01 1.24
C ALA A 21 24.69 -18.56 1.37
N CYS A 22 24.29 -18.12 2.57
CA CYS A 22 23.85 -16.75 2.78
C CYS A 22 24.37 -16.14 4.09
N LYS A 23 25.64 -16.40 4.41
CA LYS A 23 26.37 -15.68 5.49
C LYS A 23 27.71 -15.17 4.97
N SER A 24 27.69 -14.30 3.96
CA SER A 24 28.84 -13.45 3.68
C SER A 24 28.72 -12.18 4.54
N LYS A 25 29.45 -12.14 5.63
CA LYS A 25 29.73 -10.92 6.41
C LYS A 25 30.45 -9.94 5.49
N TRP A 26 29.77 -8.88 5.12
CA TRP A 26 30.41 -7.72 4.52
C TRP A 26 31.09 -6.90 5.63
N SER A 27 32.38 -7.12 5.82
CA SER A 27 33.22 -6.18 6.55
C SER A 27 33.76 -5.18 5.54
N VAL A 28 33.28 -3.94 5.61
CA VAL A 28 33.85 -2.82 4.86
C VAL A 28 35.20 -2.49 5.47
N THR A 29 36.27 -3.04 4.90
CA THR A 29 37.63 -2.57 5.15
C THR A 29 37.84 -1.30 4.32
N ARG A 30 38.10 -0.18 4.98
CA ARG A 30 38.56 1.07 4.35
C ARG A 30 39.78 0.79 3.49
N SER A 31 39.58 0.75 2.18
CA SER A 31 40.66 0.84 1.20
C SER A 31 40.50 2.20 0.50
N THR A 32 41.46 3.07 0.73
CA THR A 32 41.57 4.35 0.02
C THR A 32 42.11 4.10 -1.39
N SER A 33 41.21 3.85 -2.34
CA SER A 33 41.51 3.99 -3.75
C SER A 33 40.32 4.68 -4.45
N LYS A 34 40.66 5.68 -5.26
CA LYS A 34 39.73 6.46 -6.09
C LYS A 34 39.17 5.57 -7.22
N THR A 35 38.25 4.69 -6.91
CA THR A 35 37.40 4.00 -7.87
C THR A 35 36.26 3.43 -7.04
N ASP A 36 35.04 3.84 -7.35
CA ASP A 36 33.79 3.12 -7.09
C ASP A 36 32.62 3.99 -6.63
N SER A 37 32.48 5.17 -7.26
CA SER A 37 31.18 5.87 -7.28
C SER A 37 30.16 5.16 -8.20
N ARG A 38 30.64 4.23 -9.03
CA ARG A 38 29.87 3.53 -10.08
C ARG A 38 28.77 2.60 -9.58
N TRP A 39 28.83 2.15 -8.33
CA TRP A 39 27.93 1.12 -7.78
C TRP A 39 26.84 1.69 -6.88
N ILE A 40 26.94 2.93 -6.47
CA ILE A 40 26.13 3.47 -5.36
C ILE A 40 24.71 3.83 -5.80
N LEU A 41 24.52 4.34 -7.01
CA LEU A 41 23.17 4.60 -7.56
C LEU A 41 22.43 3.30 -7.95
N ALA A 42 23.16 2.26 -8.37
CA ALA A 42 22.59 0.92 -8.58
C ALA A 42 22.17 0.23 -7.27
N LEU A 43 22.84 0.53 -6.14
CA LEU A 43 22.53 -0.03 -4.84
C LEU A 43 21.27 0.59 -4.19
N LEU A 44 20.86 1.80 -4.57
CA LEU A 44 19.60 2.38 -4.10
C LEU A 44 18.38 1.66 -4.68
N ALA A 45 18.41 1.35 -5.97
CA ALA A 45 17.39 0.49 -6.57
C ALA A 45 17.39 -0.94 -5.99
N LEU A 46 18.56 -1.42 -5.53
CA LEU A 46 18.72 -2.74 -4.91
C LEU A 46 18.30 -2.80 -3.44
N GLY A 47 18.51 -1.75 -2.68
CA GLY A 47 18.10 -1.68 -1.26
C GLY A 47 16.59 -1.65 -1.10
N LEU A 48 15.87 -1.06 -2.04
CA LEU A 48 14.42 -0.97 -2.07
C LEU A 48 13.75 -2.30 -2.46
N SER A 49 14.30 -3.03 -3.42
CA SER A 49 13.74 -4.31 -3.87
C SER A 49 13.75 -5.41 -2.80
N ALA A 50 14.67 -5.35 -1.83
CA ALA A 50 14.77 -6.34 -0.76
C ALA A 50 13.69 -6.18 0.34
N VAL A 51 13.05 -5.03 0.43
CA VAL A 51 12.07 -4.72 1.48
C VAL A 51 10.67 -5.28 1.18
N LEU A 52 10.32 -5.48 -0.10
CA LEU A 52 8.99 -5.94 -0.51
C LEU A 52 8.93 -7.44 -0.93
N LEU A 53 10.05 -8.15 -0.98
CA LEU A 53 10.11 -9.56 -1.40
C LEU A 53 9.91 -10.59 -0.25
N GLY A 54 9.44 -10.16 0.90
CA GLY A 54 9.29 -11.01 2.10
C GLY A 54 8.07 -11.94 2.15
N CYS A 55 7.25 -12.08 1.11
CA CYS A 55 6.06 -12.95 1.16
C CYS A 55 5.77 -13.67 -0.16
N SER A 56 6.58 -14.64 -0.56
CA SER A 56 6.10 -15.66 -1.49
C SER A 56 6.65 -17.03 -1.12
N GLY A 57 5.88 -17.75 -0.29
CA GLY A 57 6.04 -19.19 -0.13
C GLY A 57 5.62 -19.90 -1.41
N GLU A 58 6.53 -20.62 -2.05
CA GLU A 58 6.25 -21.49 -3.18
C GLU A 58 5.22 -22.55 -2.77
N SER A 59 4.03 -22.51 -3.38
CA SER A 59 3.09 -23.63 -3.39
C SER A 59 3.24 -24.42 -4.70
N ASP A 60 3.86 -25.59 -4.57
CA ASP A 60 3.98 -26.60 -5.62
C ASP A 60 2.57 -27.07 -6.04
N SER A 61 2.11 -26.67 -7.24
CA SER A 61 0.82 -27.08 -7.79
C SER A 61 0.97 -28.27 -8.72
N THR A 62 0.89 -29.47 -8.17
CA THR A 62 0.59 -30.66 -8.98
C THR A 62 -0.92 -30.78 -9.20
N VAL A 63 -1.34 -30.58 -10.43
CA VAL A 63 -2.72 -30.81 -10.90
C VAL A 63 -3.08 -32.29 -10.74
N ARG A 64 -4.17 -32.59 -10.00
CA ARG A 64 -4.92 -33.85 -10.06
C ARG A 64 -6.37 -33.60 -10.44
N PRO A 65 -6.98 -34.51 -11.21
CA PRO A 65 -8.32 -34.31 -11.77
C PRO A 65 -9.44 -34.49 -10.75
N ALA A 66 -10.56 -33.85 -11.05
CA ALA A 66 -11.80 -33.80 -10.27
C ALA A 66 -12.37 -35.20 -9.93
N GLY A 67 -12.74 -35.37 -8.67
CA GLY A 67 -13.55 -36.49 -8.20
C GLY A 67 -13.97 -36.28 -6.75
N ASP A 68 -15.29 -36.22 -6.57
CA ASP A 68 -16.06 -36.44 -5.36
C ASP A 68 -16.07 -35.39 -4.24
N VAL A 69 -17.21 -34.73 -4.20
CA VAL A 69 -17.75 -33.95 -3.08
C VAL A 69 -18.06 -34.88 -1.88
N LEU A 70 -17.33 -34.74 -0.78
CA LEU A 70 -17.79 -35.16 0.55
C LEU A 70 -17.28 -34.20 1.62
N ASN A 71 -18.22 -33.47 2.14
CA ASN A 71 -18.40 -32.92 3.48
C ASN A 71 -17.21 -33.09 4.44
N THR A 72 -16.29 -32.12 4.50
CA THR A 72 -15.38 -31.97 5.62
C THR A 72 -15.55 -30.57 6.17
N LYS A 73 -15.99 -30.48 7.45
CA LYS A 73 -15.95 -29.28 8.25
C LYS A 73 -14.52 -28.72 8.19
N SER A 74 -14.34 -27.60 7.52
CA SER A 74 -13.10 -26.85 7.55
C SER A 74 -12.84 -26.44 9.01
N LYS A 75 -11.71 -26.86 9.58
CA LYS A 75 -11.13 -26.26 10.77
C LYS A 75 -11.02 -24.76 10.48
N PRO A 76 -11.36 -23.87 11.45
CA PRO A 76 -11.05 -22.46 11.31
C PRO A 76 -9.54 -22.34 11.05
N ALA A 77 -9.16 -21.54 10.07
CA ALA A 77 -7.78 -21.19 9.85
C ALA A 77 -7.26 -20.60 11.17
N GLY A 78 -6.24 -21.25 11.73
CA GLY A 78 -5.49 -20.67 12.85
C GLY A 78 -4.98 -19.29 12.42
N LEU A 79 -4.80 -18.39 13.39
CA LEU A 79 -4.05 -17.15 13.20
C LEU A 79 -2.90 -17.42 12.25
N PRO A 80 -2.67 -16.59 11.20
CA PRO A 80 -1.49 -16.72 10.40
C PRO A 80 -0.29 -16.82 11.34
N PRO A 81 0.68 -17.70 11.08
CA PRO A 81 1.89 -17.73 11.88
C PRO A 81 2.42 -16.30 11.88
N ALA A 82 2.80 -15.82 13.07
CA ALA A 82 3.48 -14.54 13.21
C ALA A 82 4.47 -14.46 12.06
N ALA A 83 4.35 -13.39 11.25
CA ALA A 83 5.10 -13.25 10.01
C ALA A 83 6.49 -13.80 10.23
N SER A 84 6.90 -14.74 9.39
CA SER A 84 8.24 -15.30 9.47
C SER A 84 9.16 -14.11 9.53
N GLN A 85 10.06 -14.08 10.53
CA GLN A 85 11.02 -13.01 10.72
C GLN A 85 12.06 -13.05 9.59
N ASP A 86 11.64 -12.85 8.36
CA ASP A 86 12.52 -12.40 7.31
C ASP A 86 12.69 -10.90 7.58
N GLU A 87 13.74 -10.66 8.34
CA GLU A 87 14.24 -9.34 8.67
C GLU A 87 14.64 -8.65 7.37
N GLY A 88 13.77 -7.85 6.80
CA GLY A 88 14.17 -6.84 5.82
C GLY A 88 15.32 -6.00 6.39
N PRO A 89 16.08 -5.25 5.61
CA PRO A 89 17.25 -4.55 6.07
C PRO A 89 16.89 -3.55 7.18
N VAL A 90 17.36 -3.80 8.40
CA VAL A 90 17.35 -2.79 9.47
C VAL A 90 18.52 -1.86 9.21
N TYR A 91 18.21 -0.65 8.76
CA TYR A 91 19.23 0.36 8.54
C TYR A 91 19.79 0.87 9.88
N SER A 92 21.11 0.75 10.05
CA SER A 92 21.81 1.40 11.17
C SER A 92 21.68 2.93 11.06
N VAL A 93 21.90 3.64 12.16
CA VAL A 93 21.93 5.11 12.15
C VAL A 93 22.92 5.64 11.12
N ASP A 94 24.12 5.04 11.03
CA ASP A 94 25.14 5.44 10.05
C ASP A 94 24.65 5.19 8.60
N ALA A 95 24.00 4.06 8.34
CA ALA A 95 23.44 3.75 7.01
C ALA A 95 22.34 4.74 6.59
N LYS A 96 21.47 5.15 7.51
CA LYS A 96 20.44 6.17 7.24
C LYS A 96 21.06 7.53 6.88
N HIS A 97 22.11 7.93 7.59
CA HIS A 97 22.87 9.14 7.26
C HIS A 97 23.59 9.03 5.91
N ASP A 98 24.18 7.88 5.63
CA ASP A 98 24.85 7.66 4.35
C ASP A 98 23.87 7.74 3.17
N ILE A 99 22.68 7.12 3.29
CA ILE A 99 21.62 7.19 2.29
C ILE A 99 21.13 8.64 2.11
N HIS A 100 20.79 9.32 3.19
CA HIS A 100 20.35 10.73 3.14
C HIS A 100 21.37 11.63 2.45
N ASN A 101 22.66 11.53 2.84
CA ASN A 101 23.73 12.33 2.23
C ASN A 101 23.96 11.97 0.75
N MET A 102 23.80 10.72 0.39
CA MET A 102 23.94 10.26 -0.99
C MET A 102 22.82 10.80 -1.88
N LEU A 103 21.55 10.70 -1.45
CA LEU A 103 20.42 11.27 -2.16
C LEU A 103 20.63 12.76 -2.39
N ARG A 104 20.95 13.49 -1.33
CA ARG A 104 21.21 14.92 -1.38
C ARG A 104 22.39 15.31 -2.27
N SER A 105 23.44 14.51 -2.33
CA SER A 105 24.58 14.77 -3.22
C SER A 105 24.24 14.44 -4.67
N GLY A 106 23.40 13.41 -4.92
CA GLY A 106 22.92 13.03 -6.25
C GLY A 106 22.17 14.16 -6.93
N MET A 107 21.28 14.85 -6.21
CA MET A 107 20.52 16.01 -6.71
C MET A 107 21.42 17.18 -7.22
N THR A 108 22.65 17.27 -6.73
CA THR A 108 23.56 18.40 -7.04
C THR A 108 24.76 18.00 -7.89
N THR A 109 24.90 16.71 -8.23
CA THR A 109 26.03 16.24 -9.06
C THR A 109 25.78 16.61 -10.53
N PRO A 110 26.62 17.45 -11.15
CA PRO A 110 26.49 17.75 -12.57
C PRO A 110 26.69 16.49 -13.40
N VAL A 111 25.88 16.31 -14.43
CA VAL A 111 25.99 15.25 -15.43
C VAL A 111 26.37 15.84 -16.77
N ASP A 112 26.96 15.03 -17.66
CA ASP A 112 27.28 15.47 -19.02
C ASP A 112 25.99 15.77 -19.80
N PRO A 113 25.97 16.75 -20.71
CA PRO A 113 24.81 17.05 -21.56
C PRO A 113 24.33 15.90 -22.43
N SER A 114 25.13 14.87 -22.68
CA SER A 114 24.72 13.66 -23.39
C SER A 114 23.98 12.65 -22.52
N ASP A 115 24.06 12.79 -21.18
CA ASP A 115 23.36 11.90 -20.23
C ASP A 115 21.86 12.13 -20.25
N GLY A 116 21.11 11.02 -20.29
CA GLY A 116 19.65 11.07 -20.38
C GLY A 116 19.11 11.50 -21.75
N GLY A 117 19.97 11.62 -22.76
CA GLY A 117 19.56 11.96 -24.11
C GLY A 117 18.81 10.83 -24.82
N GLY A 118 17.83 11.20 -25.67
CA GLY A 118 17.07 10.25 -26.47
C GLY A 118 15.61 10.10 -26.08
N LYS A 119 14.97 9.09 -26.66
CA LYS A 119 13.55 8.75 -26.37
C LYS A 119 13.34 7.25 -26.52
N ALA A 120 12.32 6.71 -25.84
CA ALA A 120 11.95 5.32 -25.94
C ALA A 120 10.44 5.12 -26.06
N TRP A 121 10.03 4.03 -26.70
CA TRP A 121 8.61 3.68 -26.83
C TRP A 121 8.40 2.18 -27.00
N LEU A 122 7.21 1.71 -26.65
CA LEU A 122 6.74 0.36 -26.94
C LEU A 122 6.40 0.24 -28.44
N VAL A 123 6.89 -0.82 -29.08
CA VAL A 123 6.58 -1.16 -30.50
C VAL A 123 5.51 -2.21 -30.59
N SER A 124 5.64 -3.25 -29.79
CA SER A 124 4.69 -4.36 -29.81
C SER A 124 4.62 -5.09 -28.47
N GLU A 125 3.47 -5.69 -28.23
CA GLU A 125 3.22 -6.58 -27.10
C GLU A 125 2.49 -7.84 -27.59
N ALA A 126 2.86 -8.98 -27.03
CA ALA A 126 2.27 -10.26 -27.37
C ALA A 126 2.35 -11.26 -26.20
N ARG A 127 1.34 -12.10 -26.10
CA ARG A 127 1.35 -13.26 -25.19
C ARG A 127 2.40 -14.27 -25.62
N ILE A 128 2.78 -15.18 -24.72
CA ILE A 128 3.77 -16.27 -25.01
C ILE A 128 3.42 -17.05 -26.28
N ASN A 129 2.12 -17.28 -26.55
CA ASN A 129 1.66 -17.98 -27.75
C ASN A 129 1.74 -17.15 -29.05
N GLY A 130 2.27 -15.95 -28.99
CA GLY A 130 2.41 -15.01 -30.12
C GLY A 130 1.14 -14.23 -30.44
N THR A 131 0.08 -14.33 -29.64
CA THR A 131 -1.15 -13.53 -29.85
C THR A 131 -0.87 -12.07 -29.48
N PRO A 132 -0.97 -11.11 -30.41
CA PRO A 132 -0.79 -9.69 -30.14
C PRO A 132 -1.88 -9.15 -29.20
N GLY A 133 -1.54 -8.11 -28.44
CA GLY A 133 -2.44 -7.31 -27.63
C GLY A 133 -2.06 -7.31 -26.14
N PRO A 134 -2.76 -6.48 -25.33
CA PRO A 134 -2.37 -6.17 -23.98
C PRO A 134 -2.28 -7.42 -23.08
N LEU A 135 -1.25 -7.43 -22.25
CA LEU A 135 -1.03 -8.49 -21.27
C LEU A 135 -1.94 -8.27 -20.07
N ARG A 136 -2.30 -9.36 -19.42
CA ARG A 136 -3.09 -9.33 -18.19
C ARG A 136 -2.18 -9.30 -16.98
N ALA A 137 -2.67 -8.74 -15.90
CA ALA A 137 -2.01 -8.76 -14.61
C ALA A 137 -1.52 -10.18 -14.25
N GLY A 138 -0.21 -10.30 -13.98
CA GLY A 138 0.48 -11.55 -13.71
C GLY A 138 0.69 -12.50 -14.91
N GLU A 139 0.29 -12.11 -16.13
CA GLU A 139 0.54 -12.90 -17.34
C GLU A 139 2.01 -12.75 -17.78
N ALA A 140 2.54 -13.77 -18.43
CA ALA A 140 3.85 -13.67 -19.06
C ALA A 140 3.70 -13.44 -20.57
N GLY A 141 4.57 -12.61 -21.13
CA GLY A 141 4.54 -12.25 -22.54
C GLY A 141 5.86 -11.73 -23.06
N ARG A 142 5.77 -11.04 -24.20
CA ARG A 142 6.89 -10.40 -24.86
C ARG A 142 6.55 -8.96 -25.11
N LEU A 143 7.45 -8.04 -24.76
CA LEU A 143 7.36 -6.61 -25.01
C LEU A 143 8.59 -6.18 -25.82
N GLU A 144 8.35 -5.44 -26.89
CA GLU A 144 9.41 -4.90 -27.76
C GLU A 144 9.46 -3.39 -27.64
N PHE A 145 10.62 -2.87 -27.23
CA PHE A 145 10.88 -1.45 -27.09
C PHE A 145 11.94 -1.00 -28.08
N ILE A 146 11.90 0.28 -28.45
CA ILE A 146 12.97 0.97 -29.15
C ILE A 146 13.43 2.12 -28.26
N TYR A 147 14.76 2.23 -28.10
CA TYR A 147 15.44 3.44 -27.69
C TYR A 147 16.08 4.08 -28.92
N GLU A 148 15.87 5.37 -29.10
CA GLU A 148 16.50 6.18 -30.16
C GLU A 148 17.44 7.22 -29.53
N ALA A 149 18.70 7.22 -29.95
CA ALA A 149 19.72 8.09 -29.38
C ALA A 149 19.43 9.58 -29.61
N GLY A 150 19.68 10.37 -28.58
CA GLY A 150 19.53 11.83 -28.61
C GLY A 150 20.53 12.56 -29.52
N PRO A 151 20.42 13.88 -29.62
CA PRO A 151 21.25 14.68 -30.54
C PRO A 151 22.77 14.55 -30.34
N LEU A 152 23.23 14.22 -29.14
CA LEU A 152 24.64 14.03 -28.80
C LEU A 152 25.11 12.57 -28.96
N GLY A 153 24.18 11.64 -29.25
CA GLY A 153 24.51 10.23 -29.37
C GLY A 153 24.87 9.59 -28.02
N VAL A 154 25.55 8.43 -28.09
CA VAL A 154 26.13 7.74 -26.93
C VAL A 154 27.55 7.32 -27.35
N ALA A 155 28.56 7.73 -26.60
CA ALA A 155 29.96 7.45 -26.88
C ALA A 155 30.31 5.96 -26.78
N VAL A 156 31.46 5.58 -27.33
CA VAL A 156 32.07 4.27 -26.99
C VAL A 156 32.39 4.26 -25.53
N ASP A 157 32.13 3.13 -24.86
CA ASP A 157 32.16 2.91 -23.41
C ASP A 157 31.01 3.58 -22.63
N GLY A 158 30.13 4.34 -23.30
CA GLY A 158 28.86 4.78 -22.72
C GLY A 158 27.84 3.65 -22.64
N GLU A 159 26.77 3.84 -21.88
CA GLU A 159 25.77 2.81 -21.62
C GLU A 159 24.34 3.33 -21.77
N VAL A 160 23.46 2.49 -22.33
CA VAL A 160 22.01 2.64 -22.29
C VAL A 160 21.44 1.59 -21.37
N HIS A 161 20.65 2.00 -20.39
CA HIS A 161 20.06 1.08 -19.42
C HIS A 161 18.57 0.92 -19.68
N PHE A 162 18.08 -0.32 -19.61
CA PHE A 162 16.66 -0.67 -19.62
C PHE A 162 16.25 -1.16 -18.24
N GLN A 163 15.25 -0.53 -17.63
CA GLN A 163 14.79 -0.80 -16.29
C GLN A 163 13.29 -1.09 -16.27
N VAL A 164 12.90 -2.19 -15.63
CA VAL A 164 11.51 -2.51 -15.27
C VAL A 164 11.25 -2.08 -13.82
N SER A 165 9.96 -1.98 -13.43
CA SER A 165 9.61 -1.69 -12.03
C SER A 165 10.24 -2.72 -11.09
N SER A 166 10.81 -2.24 -9.99
CA SER A 166 11.35 -3.08 -8.90
C SER A 166 10.25 -3.71 -8.06
N PHE A 167 9.01 -3.28 -8.27
CA PHE A 167 7.83 -3.67 -7.50
C PHE A 167 6.94 -4.59 -8.32
N TRP A 168 5.96 -5.21 -7.68
CA TRP A 168 4.81 -5.89 -8.29
C TRP A 168 5.17 -7.10 -9.17
N GLN A 169 6.31 -7.73 -8.87
CA GLN A 169 6.74 -9.01 -9.43
C GLN A 169 6.98 -9.01 -10.95
N TRP A 170 7.42 -7.90 -11.53
CA TRP A 170 8.01 -7.92 -12.86
C TRP A 170 9.22 -8.86 -12.86
N ASP A 171 9.38 -9.68 -13.91
CA ASP A 171 10.59 -10.49 -14.02
C ASP A 171 11.80 -9.60 -14.38
N PRO A 172 12.97 -9.77 -13.71
CA PRO A 172 14.18 -9.02 -14.07
C PRO A 172 14.58 -9.21 -15.54
N PRO A 173 15.05 -8.15 -16.25
CA PRO A 173 15.42 -8.22 -17.66
C PRO A 173 16.78 -8.89 -17.85
N GLN A 174 16.88 -10.19 -17.56
CA GLN A 174 18.11 -10.95 -17.60
C GLN A 174 18.51 -11.35 -19.04
N ASN A 175 19.82 -11.43 -19.33
CA ASN A 175 20.36 -11.84 -20.63
C ASN A 175 21.20 -13.12 -20.57
N LYS A 176 21.08 -13.92 -19.48
CA LYS A 176 21.95 -15.08 -19.22
C LYS A 176 21.34 -16.41 -19.64
N ASP A 177 20.03 -16.60 -19.41
CA ASP A 177 19.38 -17.89 -19.61
C ASP A 177 18.08 -17.75 -20.43
N PRO A 178 18.07 -18.17 -21.71
CA PRO A 178 16.89 -18.13 -22.57
C PRO A 178 15.78 -19.11 -22.14
N GLU A 179 16.06 -20.08 -21.28
CA GLU A 179 15.11 -21.02 -20.72
C GLU A 179 14.51 -20.50 -19.39
N SER A 180 14.90 -19.32 -18.92
CA SER A 180 14.34 -18.66 -17.75
C SER A 180 13.48 -17.45 -18.14
N ARG A 181 12.58 -17.03 -17.23
CA ARG A 181 11.74 -15.84 -17.42
C ARG A 181 12.57 -14.56 -17.46
N GLY A 182 12.01 -13.51 -18.07
CA GLY A 182 12.65 -12.21 -18.20
C GLY A 182 13.82 -12.18 -19.18
N TYR A 183 14.10 -13.28 -19.91
CA TYR A 183 15.20 -13.28 -20.88
C TYR A 183 15.01 -12.16 -21.90
N THR A 184 16.02 -11.29 -21.98
CA THR A 184 15.98 -10.07 -22.78
C THR A 184 17.09 -10.09 -23.82
N THR A 185 16.76 -9.72 -25.04
CA THR A 185 17.73 -9.56 -26.13
C THR A 185 17.75 -8.13 -26.60
N VAL A 186 18.92 -7.69 -27.05
CA VAL A 186 19.13 -6.36 -27.62
C VAL A 186 19.76 -6.48 -29.01
N ARG A 187 19.41 -5.58 -29.91
CA ARG A 187 20.02 -5.46 -31.24
C ARG A 187 20.01 -4.02 -31.72
N THR A 188 20.89 -3.69 -32.66
CA THR A 188 20.86 -2.44 -33.39
C THR A 188 21.08 -2.72 -34.89
N ASP A 189 20.54 -1.85 -35.73
CA ASP A 189 20.80 -1.85 -37.20
C ASP A 189 21.89 -0.82 -37.57
N ALA A 190 22.47 -0.14 -36.57
CA ALA A 190 23.56 0.86 -36.77
C ALA A 190 24.86 0.15 -37.12
N ASP A 191 25.36 0.37 -38.36
CA ASP A 191 26.55 -0.30 -38.85
C ASP A 191 27.82 0.07 -38.06
N GLY A 192 28.58 -0.92 -37.61
CA GLY A 192 29.79 -0.77 -36.80
C GLY A 192 29.57 -0.48 -35.33
N VAL A 193 28.31 -0.42 -34.84
CA VAL A 193 28.00 -0.39 -33.40
C VAL A 193 27.87 -1.80 -32.88
N GLU A 194 28.57 -2.13 -31.80
CA GLU A 194 28.48 -3.39 -31.08
C GLU A 194 27.83 -3.15 -29.73
N LEU A 195 26.81 -3.94 -29.40
CA LEU A 195 26.11 -3.85 -28.12
C LEU A 195 26.62 -4.94 -27.16
N THR A 196 26.92 -4.53 -25.93
CA THR A 196 27.40 -5.43 -24.86
C THR A 196 26.45 -5.43 -23.67
N PRO A 197 25.31 -6.19 -23.75
CA PRO A 197 24.35 -6.22 -22.66
C PRO A 197 24.89 -6.98 -21.44
N VAL A 198 24.72 -6.41 -20.24
CA VAL A 198 25.12 -7.00 -18.96
C VAL A 198 24.01 -6.87 -17.93
N TRP A 199 23.55 -8.01 -17.42
CA TRP A 199 22.63 -8.06 -16.30
C TRP A 199 23.34 -8.35 -14.99
N HIS A 200 23.17 -7.50 -13.99
CA HIS A 200 23.84 -7.59 -12.68
C HIS A 200 23.01 -8.28 -11.58
N GLY A 201 21.86 -8.86 -11.90
CA GLY A 201 20.99 -9.53 -10.94
C GLY A 201 19.90 -8.64 -10.36
N THR A 202 19.52 -7.59 -11.08
CA THR A 202 18.52 -6.58 -10.67
C THR A 202 17.48 -6.37 -11.76
N GLU A 203 16.56 -5.45 -11.54
CA GLU A 203 15.54 -4.99 -12.48
C GLU A 203 16.13 -4.13 -13.62
N LEU A 204 17.45 -4.03 -13.70
CA LEU A 204 18.21 -3.23 -14.65
C LEU A 204 19.05 -4.09 -15.57
N LEU A 205 18.98 -3.84 -16.89
CA LEU A 205 19.88 -4.35 -17.91
C LEU A 205 20.73 -3.19 -18.44
N ALA A 206 22.04 -3.22 -18.25
CA ALA A 206 22.99 -2.29 -18.87
C ALA A 206 23.32 -2.76 -20.28
N ILE A 207 23.41 -1.85 -21.24
CA ILE A 207 23.70 -2.09 -22.65
C ILE A 207 24.87 -1.17 -23.05
N GLY A 208 26.10 -1.68 -22.93
CA GLY A 208 27.31 -0.94 -23.29
C GLY A 208 27.45 -0.76 -24.81
N ILE A 209 27.99 0.39 -25.22
CA ILE A 209 28.27 0.74 -26.59
C ILE A 209 29.74 0.48 -26.91
N ALA A 210 30.01 -0.32 -27.95
CA ALA A 210 31.33 -0.65 -28.41
C ALA A 210 31.47 -0.53 -29.95
N GLY A 211 32.68 -0.69 -30.47
CA GLY A 211 32.98 -0.51 -31.91
C GLY A 211 33.06 0.95 -32.31
N ARG A 212 31.93 1.64 -32.45
CA ARG A 212 31.81 3.08 -32.59
C ARG A 212 30.65 3.64 -31.74
N SER A 213 30.66 4.94 -31.56
CA SER A 213 29.56 5.65 -30.90
C SER A 213 28.22 5.40 -31.60
N LEU A 214 27.15 5.32 -30.84
CA LEU A 214 25.78 5.35 -31.36
C LEU A 214 25.44 6.81 -31.71
N GLU A 215 25.20 7.11 -32.99
CA GLU A 215 24.93 8.46 -33.44
C GLU A 215 23.46 8.87 -33.20
N ALA A 216 23.23 10.19 -33.28
CA ALA A 216 21.89 10.76 -33.14
C ALA A 216 20.86 10.09 -34.08
N GLY A 217 19.74 9.62 -33.53
CA GLY A 217 18.65 8.96 -34.26
C GLY A 217 18.88 7.49 -34.56
N GLU A 218 20.06 6.93 -34.27
CA GLU A 218 20.26 5.48 -34.34
C GLU A 218 19.54 4.77 -33.18
N GLN A 219 19.16 3.51 -33.40
CA GLN A 219 18.22 2.81 -32.51
C GLN A 219 18.80 1.54 -31.92
N ILE A 220 18.41 1.31 -30.66
CA ILE A 220 18.57 0.03 -29.95
C ILE A 220 17.17 -0.58 -29.76
N HIS A 221 17.01 -1.81 -30.23
CA HIS A 221 15.81 -2.61 -30.03
C HIS A 221 16.00 -3.52 -28.83
N VAL A 222 15.10 -3.44 -27.87
CA VAL A 222 15.06 -4.28 -26.66
C VAL A 222 13.85 -5.19 -26.73
N THR A 223 14.07 -6.51 -26.72
CA THR A 223 12.98 -7.49 -26.63
C THR A 223 12.98 -8.11 -25.26
N TYR A 224 12.12 -7.62 -24.37
CA TYR A 224 11.90 -8.12 -23.02
C TYR A 224 10.97 -9.32 -23.07
N GLY A 225 11.38 -10.44 -22.45
CA GLY A 225 10.65 -11.71 -22.54
C GLY A 225 10.90 -12.46 -23.86
N ALA A 226 12.06 -12.30 -24.51
CA ALA A 226 12.42 -12.96 -25.74
C ALA A 226 12.55 -14.47 -25.63
N GLY A 227 12.76 -15.01 -24.41
CA GLY A 227 12.93 -16.40 -24.13
C GLY A 227 11.64 -17.23 -24.17
N LYS A 228 11.79 -18.53 -23.93
CA LYS A 228 10.70 -19.52 -24.00
C LYS A 228 9.52 -19.23 -23.09
N PHE A 229 9.76 -18.69 -21.92
CA PHE A 229 8.74 -18.46 -20.90
C PHE A 229 8.29 -16.99 -20.82
N GLY A 230 8.76 -16.13 -21.73
CA GLY A 230 8.44 -14.70 -21.73
C GLY A 230 8.96 -13.98 -20.48
N ALA A 231 8.40 -12.81 -20.22
CA ALA A 231 8.55 -12.07 -18.98
C ALA A 231 7.18 -11.89 -18.33
N LYS A 232 7.08 -12.15 -17.02
CA LYS A 232 5.88 -11.86 -16.25
C LYS A 232 5.78 -10.35 -16.04
N VAL A 233 4.58 -9.81 -16.32
CA VAL A 233 4.27 -8.41 -16.08
C VAL A 233 3.65 -8.23 -14.69
N ASP A 234 3.41 -6.99 -14.31
CA ASP A 234 2.76 -6.60 -13.07
C ASP A 234 1.59 -7.51 -12.67
N ILE A 235 1.46 -7.78 -11.39
CA ILE A 235 0.33 -8.55 -10.83
C ILE A 235 -0.93 -7.71 -10.64
N PHE A 236 -0.83 -6.39 -10.71
CA PHE A 236 -1.94 -5.45 -10.70
C PHE A 236 -2.24 -4.93 -12.10
N ALA A 237 -3.50 -4.56 -12.33
CA ALA A 237 -3.88 -3.89 -13.58
C ALA A 237 -3.61 -2.39 -13.46
N GLU A 238 -2.89 -1.85 -14.44
CA GLU A 238 -2.62 -0.42 -14.47
C GLU A 238 -2.56 0.14 -15.90
N ARG A 239 -2.87 1.41 -16.03
CA ARG A 239 -2.68 2.15 -17.28
C ARG A 239 -1.31 2.80 -17.31
N GLY A 240 -0.55 2.53 -18.36
CA GLY A 240 0.74 3.16 -18.58
C GLY A 240 1.80 2.73 -17.57
N ALA A 241 1.92 1.42 -17.28
CA ALA A 241 3.05 0.86 -16.55
C ALA A 241 4.37 1.29 -17.18
N GLU A 242 5.28 1.83 -16.39
CA GLU A 242 6.47 2.52 -16.88
C GLU A 242 7.67 1.61 -17.04
N HIS A 243 8.35 1.75 -18.18
CA HIS A 243 9.62 1.11 -18.46
C HIS A 243 10.64 2.22 -18.75
N TRP A 244 11.61 2.32 -17.87
CA TRP A 244 12.56 3.42 -17.88
C TRP A 244 13.82 3.10 -18.67
N PHE A 245 14.31 4.11 -19.37
CA PHE A 245 15.64 4.11 -19.96
C PHE A 245 16.46 5.22 -19.30
N SER A 246 17.73 4.92 -18.98
CA SER A 246 18.70 5.91 -18.55
C SER A 246 19.97 5.79 -19.38
N VAL A 247 20.68 6.89 -19.56
CA VAL A 247 21.82 6.99 -20.48
C VAL A 247 23.01 7.61 -19.75
N ASP A 248 24.14 6.93 -19.81
CA ASP A 248 25.49 7.43 -19.58
C ASP A 248 26.06 7.72 -20.99
N GLY A 249 26.01 8.97 -21.38
CA GLY A 249 26.28 9.37 -22.78
C GLY A 249 27.74 9.47 -23.12
N ASP A 250 28.62 9.79 -22.17
CA ASP A 250 30.07 10.00 -22.40
C ASP A 250 30.94 8.88 -21.81
N GLY A 251 30.38 7.94 -21.06
CA GLY A 251 31.07 6.78 -20.47
C GLY A 251 31.80 7.08 -19.17
N ASP A 252 31.42 8.13 -18.45
CA ASP A 252 32.03 8.50 -17.17
C ASP A 252 31.44 7.70 -15.96
N GLY A 253 30.33 6.96 -16.20
CA GLY A 253 29.61 6.14 -15.23
C GLY A 253 28.50 6.89 -14.49
N LEU A 254 28.28 8.17 -14.78
CA LEU A 254 27.08 8.88 -14.38
C LEU A 254 26.00 8.66 -15.44
N ARG A 255 24.76 8.70 -15.06
CA ARG A 255 23.65 8.50 -15.99
C ARG A 255 22.45 9.32 -15.55
N LYS A 256 21.62 9.66 -16.51
CA LYS A 256 20.34 10.33 -16.27
C LYS A 256 19.23 9.59 -16.98
N PHE A 257 18.02 9.57 -16.39
CA PHE A 257 16.83 9.08 -17.10
C PHE A 257 16.49 9.97 -18.28
N ILE A 258 15.97 9.36 -19.36
CA ILE A 258 15.37 10.12 -20.47
C ILE A 258 14.10 10.83 -19.98
N ASP A 259 13.67 11.88 -20.69
CA ASP A 259 12.59 12.75 -20.24
C ASP A 259 11.23 12.04 -20.02
N ALA A 260 10.99 10.92 -20.71
CA ALA A 260 9.73 10.18 -20.57
C ALA A 260 9.94 8.67 -20.70
N PRO A 261 9.30 7.85 -19.84
CA PRO A 261 9.35 6.39 -19.92
C PRO A 261 8.58 5.87 -21.15
N ALA A 262 8.92 4.66 -21.59
CA ALA A 262 8.05 3.88 -22.45
C ALA A 262 6.95 3.22 -21.62
N THR A 263 5.69 3.30 -22.04
CA THR A 263 4.55 2.82 -21.26
C THR A 263 3.84 1.64 -21.87
N VAL A 264 3.25 0.78 -21.02
CA VAL A 264 2.46 -0.41 -21.38
C VAL A 264 1.18 -0.44 -20.55
N ASP A 265 0.05 -0.79 -21.15
CA ASP A 265 -1.19 -1.01 -20.40
C ASP A 265 -1.29 -2.47 -19.94
N ILE A 266 -1.41 -2.69 -18.64
CA ILE A 266 -1.66 -3.99 -18.04
C ILE A 266 -3.14 -4.09 -17.70
N ILE A 267 -3.87 -4.98 -18.40
CA ILE A 267 -5.31 -5.17 -18.17
C ILE A 267 -5.56 -6.18 -17.04
N SER A 268 -6.72 -6.07 -16.39
CA SER A 268 -7.10 -6.98 -15.30
C SER A 268 -7.05 -8.45 -15.69
N ALA A 269 -6.69 -9.28 -14.71
CA ALA A 269 -6.86 -10.72 -14.77
C ALA A 269 -8.36 -11.10 -14.83
N PRO A 270 -8.73 -12.36 -15.04
CA PRO A 270 -10.12 -12.79 -14.98
C PRO A 270 -10.78 -12.49 -13.64
N SER A 271 -12.10 -12.20 -13.66
CA SER A 271 -12.88 -11.97 -12.43
C SER A 271 -12.71 -13.12 -11.44
N ALA A 272 -12.56 -12.78 -10.15
CA ALA A 272 -12.29 -13.75 -9.09
C ALA A 272 -13.10 -13.50 -7.81
N GLN A 273 -13.58 -12.28 -7.58
CA GLN A 273 -14.26 -11.93 -6.34
C GLN A 273 -15.35 -10.87 -6.55
N LEU A 274 -16.32 -10.85 -5.64
CA LEU A 274 -17.37 -9.84 -5.51
C LEU A 274 -17.10 -9.01 -4.26
N VAL A 275 -17.17 -7.70 -4.39
CA VAL A 275 -17.11 -6.75 -3.27
C VAL A 275 -18.36 -5.88 -3.32
N VAL A 276 -18.97 -5.65 -2.16
CA VAL A 276 -20.13 -4.76 -1.99
C VAL A 276 -19.84 -3.82 -0.83
N MET A 277 -19.78 -2.53 -1.11
CA MET A 277 -19.53 -1.49 -0.10
C MET A 277 -20.74 -0.58 0.04
N VAL A 278 -21.08 -0.22 1.28
CA VAL A 278 -22.23 0.63 1.62
C VAL A 278 -21.84 1.64 2.70
N PRO A 279 -22.55 2.78 2.85
CA PRO A 279 -22.37 3.67 3.99
C PRO A 279 -22.65 2.92 5.30
N THR A 280 -21.83 3.16 6.31
CA THR A 280 -21.96 2.46 7.61
C THR A 280 -23.04 3.08 8.50
N THR A 281 -23.29 4.39 8.42
CA THR A 281 -24.25 5.11 9.27
C THR A 281 -25.26 5.88 8.42
N LEU A 282 -26.55 5.63 8.65
CA LEU A 282 -27.67 6.26 7.94
C LEU A 282 -28.81 6.61 8.90
N GLU A 283 -29.65 7.57 8.51
CA GLU A 283 -30.91 7.84 9.17
C GLU A 283 -32.08 7.11 8.52
N PRO A 284 -33.18 6.86 9.25
CA PRO A 284 -34.38 6.27 8.67
C PRO A 284 -34.94 7.12 7.51
N GLY A 285 -35.11 6.52 6.35
CA GLY A 285 -35.60 7.17 5.12
C GLY A 285 -34.50 7.71 4.21
N GLU A 286 -33.23 7.63 4.62
CA GLU A 286 -32.08 8.13 3.85
C GLU A 286 -31.80 7.25 2.63
N GLU A 287 -31.51 7.91 1.51
CA GLU A 287 -31.03 7.26 0.28
C GLU A 287 -29.52 7.01 0.37
N PHE A 288 -29.04 5.92 -0.23
CA PHE A 288 -27.64 5.62 -0.29
C PHE A 288 -27.25 4.94 -1.60
N ILE A 289 -25.95 4.85 -1.87
CA ILE A 289 -25.39 4.08 -2.98
C ILE A 289 -24.65 2.85 -2.42
N ALA A 290 -25.00 1.66 -2.93
CA ALA A 290 -24.19 0.47 -2.79
C ALA A 290 -23.23 0.40 -3.98
N PHE A 291 -21.93 0.29 -3.71
CA PHE A 291 -20.87 0.10 -4.70
C PHE A 291 -20.66 -1.41 -4.88
N VAL A 292 -20.88 -1.90 -6.09
CA VAL A 292 -20.85 -3.33 -6.42
C VAL A 292 -19.75 -3.58 -7.43
N SER A 293 -18.74 -4.34 -7.03
CA SER A 293 -17.55 -4.54 -7.84
C SER A 293 -17.20 -6.02 -8.01
N ILE A 294 -16.97 -6.43 -9.26
CA ILE A 294 -16.45 -7.75 -9.62
C ILE A 294 -14.99 -7.56 -10.01
N LEU A 295 -14.10 -7.93 -9.10
CA LEU A 295 -12.67 -7.69 -9.17
C LEU A 295 -11.93 -8.97 -9.62
N ASP A 296 -10.69 -8.82 -10.05
CA ASP A 296 -9.78 -9.94 -10.22
C ASP A 296 -9.23 -10.43 -8.86
N LYS A 297 -8.32 -11.38 -8.88
CA LYS A 297 -7.77 -11.97 -7.65
C LYS A 297 -7.01 -10.96 -6.79
N MET A 298 -6.37 -9.99 -7.42
CA MET A 298 -5.54 -9.00 -6.74
C MET A 298 -6.32 -7.72 -6.35
N GLY A 299 -7.63 -7.67 -6.63
CA GLY A 299 -8.47 -6.51 -6.33
C GLY A 299 -8.61 -5.51 -7.47
N SER A 300 -7.99 -5.74 -8.62
CA SER A 300 -8.06 -4.82 -9.76
C SER A 300 -9.43 -4.82 -10.44
N THR A 301 -9.86 -3.64 -10.86
CA THR A 301 -11.05 -3.43 -11.71
C THR A 301 -10.77 -3.71 -13.18
N GLY A 302 -11.76 -3.46 -14.05
CA GLY A 302 -11.61 -3.67 -15.50
C GLY A 302 -11.97 -5.07 -15.95
N THR A 303 -12.48 -5.93 -15.05
CA THR A 303 -12.94 -7.28 -15.38
C THR A 303 -14.10 -7.22 -16.37
N ARG A 304 -14.15 -8.19 -17.29
CA ARG A 304 -15.23 -8.31 -18.28
C ARG A 304 -16.31 -9.30 -17.81
N PHE A 305 -16.68 -9.22 -16.53
CA PHE A 305 -17.74 -10.05 -15.99
C PHE A 305 -19.08 -9.76 -16.68
N SER A 306 -19.75 -10.82 -17.17
CA SER A 306 -21.10 -10.75 -17.73
C SER A 306 -22.00 -11.73 -16.97
N GLY A 307 -23.03 -11.21 -16.31
CA GLY A 307 -23.88 -12.00 -15.42
C GLY A 307 -24.88 -11.16 -14.65
N ILE A 308 -25.30 -11.67 -13.50
CA ILE A 308 -26.26 -11.02 -12.61
C ILE A 308 -25.67 -11.03 -11.20
N VAL A 309 -25.81 -9.92 -10.47
CA VAL A 309 -25.65 -9.88 -9.01
C VAL A 309 -27.04 -9.84 -8.39
N GLU A 310 -27.32 -10.82 -7.55
CA GLU A 310 -28.55 -10.91 -6.76
C GLU A 310 -28.26 -10.47 -5.33
N PHE A 311 -29.16 -9.66 -4.75
CA PHE A 311 -29.07 -9.16 -3.39
C PHE A 311 -30.06 -9.87 -2.48
N ASP A 312 -29.60 -10.23 -1.30
CA ASP A 312 -30.42 -10.60 -0.16
C ASP A 312 -30.32 -9.47 0.87
N ALA A 313 -31.28 -8.55 0.77
CA ALA A 313 -31.36 -7.38 1.65
C ALA A 313 -32.42 -7.64 2.75
N PRO A 314 -32.09 -7.31 4.03
CA PRO A 314 -33.02 -7.51 5.15
C PRO A 314 -34.21 -6.54 5.06
N ASP A 315 -35.31 -6.92 5.75
CA ASP A 315 -36.47 -6.04 5.89
C ASP A 315 -36.07 -4.71 6.54
N GLY A 316 -36.24 -3.63 5.82
CA GLY A 316 -35.80 -2.28 6.22
C GLY A 316 -34.74 -1.67 5.31
N ILE A 317 -34.15 -2.45 4.40
CA ILE A 317 -33.29 -1.96 3.35
C ILE A 317 -33.95 -2.22 1.98
N GLU A 318 -34.22 -1.15 1.25
CA GLU A 318 -34.69 -1.25 -0.13
C GLU A 318 -33.51 -1.21 -1.11
N LEU A 319 -33.32 -2.29 -1.86
CA LEU A 319 -32.40 -2.42 -2.99
C LEU A 319 -33.08 -3.14 -4.15
N PRO A 320 -32.67 -2.91 -5.41
CA PRO A 320 -33.05 -3.77 -6.51
C PRO A 320 -32.69 -5.23 -6.20
N ALA A 321 -33.63 -6.19 -6.40
CA ALA A 321 -33.36 -7.60 -6.13
C ALA A 321 -32.19 -8.16 -6.94
N ARG A 322 -31.89 -7.55 -8.09
CA ARG A 322 -30.78 -7.93 -8.96
C ARG A 322 -30.29 -6.79 -9.83
N VAL A 323 -28.99 -6.85 -10.19
CA VAL A 323 -28.33 -5.95 -11.13
C VAL A 323 -27.62 -6.79 -12.20
N LYS A 324 -27.72 -6.35 -13.47
CA LYS A 324 -27.13 -7.06 -14.61
C LYS A 324 -25.81 -6.40 -15.01
N PHE A 325 -24.79 -7.24 -15.23
CA PHE A 325 -23.52 -6.86 -15.84
C PHE A 325 -23.49 -7.40 -17.28
N SER A 326 -23.17 -6.53 -18.24
CA SER A 326 -23.04 -6.87 -19.66
C SER A 326 -21.61 -7.29 -20.04
N GLY A 327 -20.62 -6.92 -19.20
CA GLY A 327 -19.19 -7.06 -19.43
C GLY A 327 -18.51 -5.78 -19.92
N ASN A 328 -19.25 -4.67 -20.05
CA ASN A 328 -18.73 -3.38 -20.50
C ASN A 328 -18.58 -2.35 -19.36
N GLU A 329 -19.03 -2.68 -18.16
CA GLU A 329 -19.04 -1.81 -16.98
C GLU A 329 -17.69 -1.79 -16.25
N GLY A 330 -16.67 -2.49 -16.77
CA GLY A 330 -15.38 -2.62 -16.10
C GLY A 330 -15.46 -3.36 -14.77
N GLY A 331 -16.50 -4.18 -14.56
CA GLY A 331 -16.72 -4.95 -13.33
C GLY A 331 -17.35 -4.16 -12.20
N ARG A 332 -17.87 -2.93 -12.39
CA ARG A 332 -18.37 -2.09 -11.30
C ARG A 332 -19.69 -1.40 -11.62
N GLN A 333 -20.55 -1.24 -10.61
CA GLN A 333 -21.82 -0.50 -10.73
C GLN A 333 -22.17 0.18 -9.40
N ARG A 334 -22.86 1.33 -9.49
CA ARG A 334 -23.48 2.06 -8.38
C ARG A 334 -24.95 1.67 -8.32
N VAL A 335 -25.41 1.14 -7.20
CA VAL A 335 -26.78 0.66 -7.01
C VAL A 335 -27.49 1.51 -5.97
N PRO A 336 -28.51 2.28 -6.32
CA PRO A 336 -29.24 3.08 -5.36
C PRO A 336 -30.06 2.23 -4.40
N GLY A 337 -30.09 2.61 -3.13
CA GLY A 337 -30.86 1.99 -2.06
C GLY A 337 -31.47 3.00 -1.12
N ILE A 338 -32.34 2.56 -0.22
CA ILE A 338 -32.97 3.37 0.82
C ILE A 338 -32.99 2.60 2.14
N ALA A 339 -32.54 3.25 3.21
CA ALA A 339 -32.62 2.72 4.57
C ALA A 339 -33.96 3.09 5.21
N ARG A 340 -34.90 2.13 5.35
CA ARG A 340 -36.27 2.40 5.81
C ARG A 340 -36.48 2.26 7.32
N LYS A 341 -35.80 1.31 7.95
CA LYS A 341 -36.06 0.98 9.36
C LYS A 341 -34.81 1.11 10.20
N ALA A 342 -34.97 1.64 11.39
CA ALA A 342 -33.91 1.65 12.40
C ALA A 342 -33.44 0.21 12.74
N GLY A 343 -32.15 0.04 13.02
CA GLY A 343 -31.51 -1.20 13.34
C GLY A 343 -30.16 -1.39 12.67
N VAL A 344 -29.54 -2.56 12.91
CA VAL A 344 -28.31 -2.99 12.23
C VAL A 344 -28.69 -3.92 11.09
N HIS A 345 -28.26 -3.56 9.89
CA HIS A 345 -28.60 -4.30 8.67
C HIS A 345 -27.33 -4.81 7.99
N ARG A 346 -27.41 -6.03 7.40
CA ARG A 346 -26.35 -6.65 6.61
C ARG A 346 -26.92 -7.14 5.30
N ILE A 347 -26.29 -6.76 4.21
CA ILE A 347 -26.69 -7.12 2.83
C ILE A 347 -25.75 -8.22 2.36
N SER A 348 -26.32 -9.34 1.90
CA SER A 348 -25.56 -10.37 1.19
C SER A 348 -25.78 -10.25 -0.30
N ALA A 349 -24.79 -10.59 -1.10
CA ALA A 349 -24.88 -10.57 -2.55
C ALA A 349 -24.23 -11.81 -3.17
N THR A 350 -24.78 -12.25 -4.31
CA THR A 350 -24.25 -13.37 -5.07
C THR A 350 -24.15 -12.97 -6.55
N ALA A 351 -22.93 -12.98 -7.10
CA ALA A 351 -22.69 -12.77 -8.52
C ALA A 351 -22.66 -14.11 -9.24
N ILE A 352 -23.46 -14.24 -10.32
CA ILE A 352 -23.58 -15.46 -11.13
C ILE A 352 -23.29 -15.12 -12.58
N SER A 353 -22.28 -15.77 -13.19
CA SER A 353 -21.93 -15.54 -14.60
C SER A 353 -23.01 -16.06 -15.54
N GLY A 354 -23.28 -15.33 -16.63
CA GLY A 354 -24.32 -15.64 -17.60
C GLY A 354 -23.91 -16.56 -18.75
N LYS A 355 -22.62 -16.81 -18.97
CA LYS A 355 -22.09 -17.55 -20.13
C LYS A 355 -20.90 -18.43 -19.77
N GLY A 356 -20.80 -19.59 -20.41
CA GLY A 356 -19.69 -20.53 -20.26
C GLY A 356 -19.72 -21.31 -18.95
N GLN A 357 -18.57 -21.45 -18.29
CA GLN A 357 -18.48 -22.06 -16.96
C GLN A 357 -19.24 -21.18 -15.97
N LYS A 358 -20.15 -21.76 -15.20
CA LYS A 358 -20.90 -21.04 -14.17
C LYS A 358 -19.92 -20.64 -13.04
N LEU A 359 -19.63 -19.33 -12.95
CA LEU A 359 -18.88 -18.75 -11.85
C LEU A 359 -19.88 -18.17 -10.84
N GLU A 360 -19.61 -18.35 -9.58
CA GLU A 360 -20.41 -17.84 -8.47
C GLU A 360 -19.48 -17.21 -7.43
N TYR A 361 -19.70 -15.91 -7.14
CA TYR A 361 -18.98 -15.17 -6.10
C TYR A 361 -19.98 -14.68 -5.07
N LYS A 362 -19.63 -14.75 -3.80
CA LYS A 362 -20.46 -14.28 -2.68
C LYS A 362 -19.74 -13.21 -1.90
N ALA A 363 -20.48 -12.22 -1.44
CA ALA A 363 -20.03 -11.16 -0.56
C ALA A 363 -21.12 -10.83 0.48
N THR A 364 -20.67 -10.37 1.63
CA THR A 364 -21.49 -9.65 2.60
C THR A 364 -20.93 -8.23 2.67
N ALA A 365 -21.77 -7.21 2.51
CA ALA A 365 -21.38 -5.83 2.65
C ALA A 365 -21.04 -5.53 4.13
N ASN A 366 -20.25 -4.46 4.34
CA ASN A 366 -20.07 -3.91 5.68
C ASN A 366 -21.44 -3.55 6.30
N PRO A 367 -21.57 -3.57 7.63
CA PRO A 367 -22.85 -3.30 8.32
C PRO A 367 -23.35 -1.88 8.07
N ILE A 368 -24.68 -1.73 8.01
CA ILE A 368 -25.39 -0.45 8.01
C ILE A 368 -26.07 -0.29 9.36
N ILE A 369 -25.79 0.80 10.07
CA ILE A 369 -26.46 1.18 11.30
C ILE A 369 -27.42 2.32 10.97
N VAL A 370 -28.72 2.08 11.12
CA VAL A 370 -29.78 3.05 10.83
C VAL A 370 -30.37 3.51 12.16
N GLU A 371 -30.11 4.75 12.56
CA GLU A 371 -30.60 5.36 13.81
C GLU A 371 -30.86 6.87 13.62
N GLU A 372 -31.85 7.40 14.33
CA GLU A 372 -32.08 8.85 14.36
C GLU A 372 -30.93 9.56 15.08
N ASN A 373 -30.43 10.65 14.51
CA ASN A 373 -29.31 11.46 15.03
C ASN A 373 -28.02 10.65 15.27
N ILE A 374 -27.76 9.62 14.46
CA ILE A 374 -26.54 8.85 14.54
C ILE A 374 -25.32 9.70 14.19
N ALA A 375 -24.28 9.65 15.01
CA ALA A 375 -23.00 10.28 14.69
C ALA A 375 -22.43 9.70 13.39
N ARG A 376 -22.20 10.56 12.39
CA ARG A 376 -21.76 10.15 11.07
C ARG A 376 -20.31 9.69 11.11
N VAL A 377 -20.06 8.44 10.77
CA VAL A 377 -18.72 7.95 10.48
C VAL A 377 -18.42 8.08 9.00
N ARG A 378 -17.25 8.66 8.66
CA ARG A 378 -16.72 8.78 7.31
C ARG A 378 -15.48 7.92 7.20
N TRP A 379 -15.46 7.03 6.21
CA TRP A 379 -14.31 6.18 5.96
C TRP A 379 -13.29 6.89 5.10
N ALA A 380 -12.04 6.88 5.57
CA ALA A 380 -10.95 7.57 4.92
C ALA A 380 -9.75 6.64 4.71
N ASP A 381 -9.08 6.82 3.58
CA ASP A 381 -7.73 6.36 3.32
C ASP A 381 -6.91 7.58 2.87
N ILE A 382 -6.00 8.03 3.74
CA ILE A 382 -5.25 9.27 3.54
C ILE A 382 -3.74 9.03 3.42
N HIS A 383 -3.38 7.81 3.01
CA HIS A 383 -2.01 7.37 2.77
C HIS A 383 -2.00 6.33 1.65
N GLY A 384 -1.41 6.65 0.53
CA GLY A 384 -1.20 5.72 -0.55
C GLY A 384 -0.43 6.35 -1.71
N HIS A 385 0.06 5.50 -2.60
CA HIS A 385 1.03 5.83 -3.63
C HIS A 385 0.52 5.50 -5.02
N SER A 386 0.94 6.29 -5.99
CA SER A 386 0.72 6.06 -7.41
C SER A 386 2.06 5.78 -8.12
N LYS A 387 2.02 5.59 -9.42
CA LYS A 387 3.24 5.44 -10.23
C LYS A 387 4.15 6.69 -10.25
N LEU A 388 3.71 7.80 -9.64
CA LEU A 388 4.54 9.00 -9.52
C LEU A 388 5.63 8.86 -8.45
N SER A 389 5.52 7.87 -7.56
CA SER A 389 6.57 7.44 -6.67
C SER A 389 6.89 5.95 -6.87
N ASP A 390 6.38 5.07 -6.04
CA ASP A 390 6.64 3.64 -6.07
C ASP A 390 5.37 2.79 -6.05
N GLY A 391 4.21 3.41 -6.30
CA GLY A 391 2.94 2.73 -6.42
C GLY A 391 2.57 2.34 -7.86
N THR A 392 1.33 1.91 -8.04
CA THR A 392 0.75 1.41 -9.29
C THR A 392 -0.36 2.34 -9.77
N GLY A 393 -0.41 2.59 -11.08
CA GLY A 393 -1.48 3.33 -11.74
C GLY A 393 -1.36 4.85 -11.62
N THR A 394 -2.29 5.54 -12.26
CA THR A 394 -2.29 7.01 -12.29
C THR A 394 -3.02 7.62 -11.09
N PRO A 395 -2.75 8.89 -10.74
CA PRO A 395 -3.56 9.60 -9.73
C PRO A 395 -5.08 9.57 -10.03
N ASP A 396 -5.49 9.66 -11.30
CA ASP A 396 -6.90 9.58 -11.71
C ASP A 396 -7.52 8.20 -11.42
N ASP A 397 -6.77 7.11 -11.69
CA ASP A 397 -7.20 5.74 -11.37
C ASP A 397 -7.35 5.56 -9.85
N TYR A 398 -6.40 6.07 -9.07
CA TYR A 398 -6.41 6.03 -7.61
C TYR A 398 -7.68 6.64 -7.02
N PHE A 399 -8.00 7.91 -7.35
CA PHE A 399 -9.22 8.56 -6.85
C PHE A 399 -10.50 7.95 -7.41
N THR A 400 -10.47 7.44 -8.63
CA THR A 400 -11.60 6.70 -9.21
C THR A 400 -11.86 5.41 -8.46
N TYR A 401 -10.82 4.64 -8.12
CA TYR A 401 -10.97 3.41 -7.34
C TYR A 401 -11.52 3.70 -5.94
N ALA A 402 -10.97 4.70 -5.24
CA ALA A 402 -11.45 5.13 -3.93
C ALA A 402 -12.96 5.40 -3.91
N ARG A 403 -13.45 6.16 -4.91
CA ARG A 403 -14.85 6.56 -4.99
C ARG A 403 -15.76 5.46 -5.50
N GLU A 404 -15.39 4.76 -6.59
CA GLU A 404 -16.30 3.89 -7.34
C GLU A 404 -16.22 2.40 -6.91
N VAL A 405 -15.19 2.00 -6.21
CA VAL A 405 -14.95 0.61 -5.78
C VAL A 405 -14.96 0.51 -4.27
N ALA A 406 -14.07 1.21 -3.62
CA ALA A 406 -13.96 1.19 -2.16
C ALA A 406 -15.09 1.98 -1.48
N GLY A 407 -15.76 2.93 -2.18
CA GLY A 407 -16.81 3.76 -1.59
C GLY A 407 -16.31 4.50 -0.35
N LEU A 408 -15.12 5.12 -0.46
CA LEU A 408 -14.57 5.99 0.56
C LEU A 408 -15.27 7.35 0.56
N ASP A 409 -15.32 7.99 1.72
CA ASP A 409 -15.82 9.35 1.87
C ASP A 409 -14.69 10.37 1.71
N ILE A 410 -13.49 10.05 2.22
CA ILE A 410 -12.32 10.95 2.26
C ILE A 410 -11.10 10.19 1.76
N VAL A 411 -10.28 10.82 0.93
CA VAL A 411 -9.05 10.20 0.40
C VAL A 411 -7.95 11.20 0.15
N SER A 412 -6.70 10.81 0.37
CA SER A 412 -5.49 11.51 -0.07
C SER A 412 -4.59 10.57 -0.84
N LEU A 413 -3.99 11.08 -1.90
CA LEU A 413 -2.83 10.47 -2.55
C LEU A 413 -1.59 11.17 -1.97
N THR A 414 -0.60 10.40 -1.54
CA THR A 414 0.55 10.91 -0.81
C THR A 414 1.86 10.34 -1.34
N ASP A 415 2.09 10.48 -2.64
CA ASP A 415 3.36 10.11 -3.26
C ASP A 415 4.55 10.73 -2.51
N HIS A 416 5.66 10.03 -2.45
CA HIS A 416 6.88 10.44 -1.76
C HIS A 416 7.48 11.71 -2.36
N ASP A 417 8.05 12.59 -1.53
CA ASP A 417 8.80 13.76 -1.98
C ASP A 417 10.09 13.36 -2.74
N HIS A 418 10.78 12.30 -2.34
CA HIS A 418 12.03 11.84 -2.96
C HIS A 418 12.24 10.32 -2.88
N TRP A 419 11.28 9.55 -3.36
CA TRP A 419 11.36 8.09 -3.45
C TRP A 419 10.68 7.62 -4.74
N GLY A 420 11.24 6.62 -5.42
CA GLY A 420 10.79 6.20 -6.76
C GLY A 420 11.86 6.42 -7.83
N ILE A 421 11.44 6.51 -9.07
CA ILE A 421 12.34 6.74 -10.22
C ILE A 421 12.59 8.24 -10.43
N GLN A 422 11.55 9.04 -10.36
CA GLN A 422 11.60 10.49 -10.38
C GLN A 422 11.14 11.03 -9.04
N PHE A 423 11.76 12.10 -8.57
CA PHE A 423 11.45 12.67 -7.26
C PHE A 423 10.47 13.83 -7.41
N LEU A 424 9.42 13.80 -6.62
CA LEU A 424 8.34 14.78 -6.66
C LEU A 424 8.82 16.20 -6.33
N ASP A 425 9.85 16.33 -5.50
CA ASP A 425 10.46 17.61 -5.12
C ASP A 425 11.36 18.20 -6.22
N GLU A 426 11.78 17.40 -7.21
CA GLU A 426 12.54 17.85 -8.39
C GLU A 426 11.64 18.06 -9.63
N HIS A 427 10.39 17.52 -9.61
CA HIS A 427 9.45 17.50 -10.73
C HIS A 427 8.16 18.26 -10.42
N PRO A 428 8.15 19.59 -10.47
CA PRO A 428 6.97 20.40 -10.12
C PRO A 428 5.74 20.11 -10.99
N GLU A 429 5.92 19.58 -12.19
CA GLU A 429 4.84 19.15 -13.08
C GLU A 429 4.08 17.92 -12.52
N MET A 430 4.76 17.02 -11.81
CA MET A 430 4.13 15.88 -11.14
C MET A 430 3.28 16.37 -9.97
N TRP A 431 3.81 17.30 -9.17
CA TRP A 431 3.04 17.92 -8.08
C TRP A 431 1.81 18.68 -8.61
N GLN A 432 1.97 19.40 -9.73
CA GLN A 432 0.84 20.07 -10.37
C GLN A 432 -0.21 19.06 -10.84
N LEU A 433 0.20 17.92 -11.42
CA LEU A 433 -0.72 16.85 -11.82
C LEU A 433 -1.52 16.30 -10.62
N ILE A 434 -0.87 16.08 -9.47
CA ILE A 434 -1.57 15.65 -8.25
C ILE A 434 -2.58 16.70 -7.82
N ARG A 435 -2.20 17.97 -7.75
CA ARG A 435 -3.10 19.09 -7.36
C ARG A 435 -4.32 19.17 -8.26
N ASP A 436 -4.11 19.13 -9.58
CA ASP A 436 -5.19 19.21 -10.57
C ASP A 436 -6.13 18.02 -10.45
N THR A 437 -5.60 16.81 -10.20
CA THR A 437 -6.38 15.59 -10.05
C THR A 437 -7.18 15.60 -8.74
N VAL A 438 -6.57 15.97 -7.63
CA VAL A 438 -7.26 16.18 -6.34
C VAL A 438 -8.44 17.12 -6.49
N LYS A 439 -8.23 18.26 -7.14
CA LYS A 439 -9.28 19.25 -7.41
C LYS A 439 -10.38 18.72 -8.33
N ALA A 440 -10.01 18.00 -9.38
CA ALA A 440 -10.95 17.42 -10.34
C ALA A 440 -11.88 16.38 -9.71
N HIS A 441 -11.41 15.61 -8.73
CA HIS A 441 -12.19 14.60 -8.04
C HIS A 441 -12.97 15.12 -6.82
N HIS A 442 -12.67 16.32 -6.30
CA HIS A 442 -13.29 16.87 -5.10
C HIS A 442 -14.79 17.12 -5.28
N ARG A 443 -15.62 16.53 -4.42
CA ARG A 443 -17.08 16.63 -4.40
C ARG A 443 -17.58 16.82 -2.96
N PRO A 444 -17.56 18.04 -2.41
CA PRO A 444 -18.04 18.29 -1.05
C PRO A 444 -19.44 17.73 -0.83
N GLY A 445 -19.64 17.04 0.28
CA GLY A 445 -20.88 16.34 0.61
C GLY A 445 -21.04 14.94 0.01
N GLU A 446 -20.20 14.54 -0.97
CA GLU A 446 -20.22 13.20 -1.59
C GLU A 446 -18.87 12.47 -1.46
N PHE A 447 -17.78 13.14 -1.82
CA PHE A 447 -16.43 12.58 -1.85
C PHE A 447 -15.40 13.67 -1.67
N VAL A 448 -14.67 13.65 -0.58
CA VAL A 448 -13.66 14.65 -0.23
C VAL A 448 -12.27 14.14 -0.55
N THR A 449 -11.60 14.84 -1.45
CA THR A 449 -10.18 14.63 -1.71
C THR A 449 -9.36 15.70 -0.99
N VAL A 450 -8.29 15.31 -0.32
CA VAL A 450 -7.33 16.20 0.33
C VAL A 450 -5.98 16.08 -0.34
N LEU A 451 -5.30 17.20 -0.52
CA LEU A 451 -3.99 17.26 -1.13
C LEU A 451 -2.93 16.79 -0.13
N GLY A 452 -1.97 15.98 -0.56
CA GLY A 452 -0.92 15.54 0.34
C GLY A 452 0.29 14.96 -0.39
N TYR A 453 1.35 14.79 0.36
CA TYR A 453 2.53 14.05 -0.04
C TYR A 453 3.19 13.40 1.19
N GLU A 454 4.07 12.44 0.96
CA GLU A 454 4.87 11.85 2.01
C GLU A 454 6.23 12.52 2.12
N TRP A 455 6.47 13.16 3.27
CA TRP A 455 7.75 13.69 3.69
C TRP A 455 8.64 12.53 4.17
N THR A 456 9.52 12.05 3.30
CA THR A 456 10.23 10.78 3.38
C THR A 456 11.57 10.94 4.09
N SER A 457 11.56 11.21 5.39
CA SER A 457 12.80 11.44 6.14
C SER A 457 13.48 10.16 6.57
N TRP A 458 14.64 9.86 5.98
CA TRP A 458 15.52 8.77 6.42
C TRP A 458 16.04 8.92 7.85
N LEU A 459 16.16 10.18 8.32
CA LEU A 459 16.75 10.47 9.62
C LEU A 459 15.74 10.44 10.77
N HIS A 460 14.49 10.84 10.51
CA HIS A 460 13.50 11.12 11.55
C HIS A 460 12.21 10.29 11.45
N GLY A 461 12.14 9.37 10.49
CA GLY A 461 10.93 8.64 10.17
C GLY A 461 9.99 9.45 9.27
N HIS A 462 9.17 8.74 8.51
CA HIS A 462 8.29 9.31 7.51
C HIS A 462 7.09 10.01 8.16
N ARG A 463 6.60 11.06 7.50
CA ARG A 463 5.39 11.78 7.85
C ARG A 463 4.62 12.18 6.62
N HIS A 464 3.31 12.16 6.71
CA HIS A 464 2.49 12.81 5.70
C HIS A 464 2.37 14.29 5.99
N VAL A 465 2.29 15.07 4.90
CA VAL A 465 1.85 16.47 4.91
C VAL A 465 0.55 16.52 4.13
N ILE A 466 -0.53 16.91 4.80
CA ILE A 466 -1.88 16.96 4.24
C ILE A 466 -2.39 18.40 4.28
N TYR A 467 -2.81 18.92 3.13
CA TYR A 467 -3.38 20.25 2.95
C TYR A 467 -4.90 20.16 2.76
N PHE A 468 -5.63 20.99 3.46
CA PHE A 468 -7.10 21.05 3.36
C PHE A 468 -7.59 22.18 2.43
N GLU A 469 -6.72 22.60 1.53
CA GLU A 469 -6.97 23.55 0.42
C GLU A 469 -6.53 22.94 -0.91
N ASP A 470 -6.76 23.65 -2.03
CA ASP A 470 -6.32 23.20 -3.36
C ASP A 470 -4.83 23.43 -3.59
N GLU A 471 -4.19 24.22 -2.75
CA GLU A 471 -2.78 24.63 -2.87
C GLU A 471 -1.96 24.11 -1.70
N GLY A 472 -0.69 23.82 -1.95
CA GLY A 472 0.30 23.41 -0.97
C GLY A 472 1.67 23.28 -1.61
N GLU A 473 2.72 23.50 -0.84
CA GLU A 473 4.11 23.42 -1.26
C GLU A 473 4.72 22.09 -0.81
N ILE A 474 5.70 21.58 -1.58
CA ILE A 474 6.54 20.45 -1.12
C ILE A 474 7.70 21.01 -0.31
N TYR A 475 7.76 20.63 0.95
CA TYR A 475 8.89 20.90 1.84
C TYR A 475 9.73 19.63 1.93
N SER A 476 10.68 19.48 1.01
CA SER A 476 11.47 18.24 0.87
C SER A 476 12.27 17.91 2.13
N ALA A 477 12.25 16.65 2.55
CA ALA A 477 13.07 16.15 3.65
C ALA A 477 14.57 16.16 3.33
N LEU A 478 14.98 16.35 2.07
CA LEU A 478 16.37 16.53 1.65
C LEU A 478 16.82 17.99 1.69
N ASP A 479 15.91 18.99 1.71
CA ASP A 479 16.26 20.40 1.84
C ASP A 479 16.68 20.71 3.31
N PRO A 480 17.89 21.22 3.56
CA PRO A 480 18.32 21.60 4.91
C PRO A 480 17.40 22.55 5.68
N LYS A 481 16.51 23.24 4.98
CA LYS A 481 15.50 24.11 5.60
C LYS A 481 14.35 23.35 6.24
N TYR A 482 14.11 22.10 5.78
CA TYR A 482 12.95 21.30 6.17
C TYR A 482 13.34 19.86 6.58
N GLU A 483 14.62 19.63 6.86
CA GLU A 483 15.25 18.32 7.12
C GLU A 483 14.72 17.62 8.39
N ASN A 484 14.16 18.39 9.33
CA ASN A 484 13.62 17.84 10.57
C ASN A 484 12.17 18.28 10.86
N PRO A 485 11.42 17.56 11.70
CA PRO A 485 10.02 17.85 11.97
C PRO A 485 9.73 19.27 12.50
N LEU A 486 10.63 19.86 13.29
CA LEU A 486 10.41 21.24 13.81
C LEU A 486 10.43 22.26 12.68
N GLN A 487 11.36 22.12 11.74
CA GLN A 487 11.46 23.01 10.57
C GLN A 487 10.24 22.81 9.64
N LEU A 488 9.80 21.56 9.46
CA LEU A 488 8.60 21.26 8.70
C LEU A 488 7.36 21.90 9.34
N TRP A 489 7.16 21.74 10.65
CA TRP A 489 6.03 22.36 11.35
C TRP A 489 6.09 23.88 11.39
N ASP A 490 7.27 24.49 11.44
CA ASP A 490 7.44 25.93 11.36
C ASP A 490 6.99 26.43 9.98
N ALA A 491 7.35 25.73 8.89
CA ALA A 491 6.93 26.05 7.54
C ALA A 491 5.40 25.90 7.34
N LEU A 492 4.76 24.92 7.99
CA LEU A 492 3.32 24.67 7.93
C LEU A 492 2.50 25.57 8.89
N SER A 493 3.18 26.34 9.75
CA SER A 493 2.50 27.13 10.78
C SER A 493 1.52 28.13 10.18
N GLY A 494 0.28 28.12 10.68
CA GLY A 494 -0.79 29.01 10.22
C GLY A 494 -1.50 28.54 8.93
N GLN A 495 -1.06 27.46 8.32
CA GLN A 495 -1.74 26.86 7.16
C GLN A 495 -2.86 25.89 7.63
N PRO A 496 -3.92 25.67 6.84
CA PRO A 496 -4.90 24.61 7.07
C PRO A 496 -4.31 23.25 6.65
N ALA A 497 -3.29 22.82 7.38
CA ALA A 497 -2.53 21.61 7.12
C ALA A 497 -2.37 20.76 8.38
N LEU A 498 -2.08 19.49 8.19
CA LEU A 498 -1.68 18.54 9.23
C LEU A 498 -0.50 17.69 8.77
N THR A 499 0.21 17.15 9.73
CA THR A 499 1.13 16.02 9.54
C THR A 499 0.70 14.85 10.39
N PHE A 500 1.15 13.65 10.05
CA PHE A 500 1.08 12.49 10.93
C PHE A 500 2.20 11.51 10.59
N ALA A 501 2.80 10.94 11.64
CA ALA A 501 3.77 9.88 11.50
C ALA A 501 3.07 8.55 11.21
N HIS A 502 3.68 7.69 10.39
CA HIS A 502 3.20 6.35 10.07
C HIS A 502 4.30 5.31 10.25
N HIS A 503 3.96 4.02 10.22
CA HIS A 503 4.82 2.87 10.53
C HIS A 503 5.90 3.16 11.59
N SER A 504 5.52 3.93 12.64
CA SER A 504 6.46 4.51 13.59
C SER A 504 7.33 3.48 14.32
N ALA A 505 6.77 2.30 14.60
CA ALA A 505 7.44 1.27 15.39
C ALA A 505 8.34 0.34 14.57
N GLY A 506 8.37 0.45 13.25
CA GLY A 506 9.14 -0.46 12.40
C GLY A 506 9.12 -0.02 10.94
N GLY A 507 8.88 -0.98 10.03
CA GLY A 507 8.84 -0.73 8.60
C GLY A 507 10.19 -0.32 8.02
N PRO A 508 10.21 0.38 6.86
CA PRO A 508 11.47 0.74 6.25
C PRO A 508 12.24 1.75 7.11
N VAL A 509 11.58 2.79 7.63
CA VAL A 509 12.22 3.83 8.47
C VAL A 509 11.34 4.18 9.66
N SER A 510 11.63 3.62 10.83
CA SER A 510 10.87 3.88 12.06
C SER A 510 11.02 5.31 12.57
N THR A 511 9.94 5.85 13.15
CA THR A 511 9.93 7.15 13.84
C THR A 511 10.40 7.00 15.28
N ASN A 512 11.44 7.70 15.68
CA ASN A 512 12.08 7.57 17.00
C ASN A 512 11.48 8.45 18.10
N TRP A 513 10.44 9.23 17.82
CA TRP A 513 9.77 10.18 18.73
C TRP A 513 10.72 11.19 19.42
N TYR A 514 11.95 11.38 18.90
CA TYR A 514 12.86 12.41 19.39
C TYR A 514 12.24 13.81 19.25
N TYR A 515 11.48 14.00 18.18
CA TYR A 515 10.61 15.16 17.98
C TYR A 515 9.18 14.75 18.36
N PRO A 516 8.71 15.16 19.55
CA PRO A 516 7.35 14.81 19.98
C PRO A 516 6.30 15.44 19.08
N PRO A 517 5.15 14.78 18.88
CA PRO A 517 4.09 15.27 17.99
C PRO A 517 3.65 16.69 18.31
N HIS A 518 3.52 17.53 17.30
CA HIS A 518 3.04 18.90 17.45
C HIS A 518 1.53 18.90 17.75
N SER A 519 1.10 19.53 18.84
CA SER A 519 -0.27 19.41 19.36
C SER A 519 -1.38 19.88 18.41
N VAL A 520 -1.05 20.71 17.42
CA VAL A 520 -1.99 21.25 16.41
C VAL A 520 -1.75 20.66 15.03
N LEU A 521 -0.47 20.49 14.65
CA LEU A 521 -0.09 20.01 13.32
C LEU A 521 0.09 18.50 13.23
N GLU A 522 0.31 17.80 14.34
CA GLU A 522 0.41 16.33 14.40
C GLU A 522 -0.50 15.75 15.50
N PRO A 523 -1.83 15.98 15.42
CA PRO A 523 -2.78 15.57 16.47
C PRO A 523 -3.12 14.09 16.44
N VAL A 524 -2.85 13.40 15.33
CA VAL A 524 -3.10 11.98 15.10
C VAL A 524 -1.84 11.28 14.61
N THR A 525 -1.80 9.95 14.71
CA THR A 525 -0.76 9.10 14.13
C THR A 525 -1.39 7.87 13.51
N GLU A 526 -0.82 7.38 12.44
CA GLU A 526 -1.23 6.13 11.82
C GLU A 526 -0.69 4.95 12.62
N ILE A 527 -1.59 4.07 13.05
CA ILE A 527 -1.21 2.91 13.85
C ILE A 527 -1.33 1.59 13.09
N SER A 528 -1.89 1.58 11.89
CA SER A 528 -2.05 0.39 11.05
C SER A 528 -2.08 0.74 9.57
N SER A 529 -1.30 -0.02 8.79
CA SER A 529 -1.27 0.02 7.32
C SER A 529 -0.91 -1.37 6.78
N VAL A 530 -0.55 -1.47 5.49
CA VAL A 530 -0.05 -2.74 4.90
C VAL A 530 1.24 -3.23 5.58
N HIS A 531 1.98 -2.34 6.24
CA HIS A 531 3.18 -2.70 6.99
C HIS A 531 2.88 -3.35 8.36
N GLY A 532 1.62 -3.40 8.79
CA GLY A 532 1.21 -3.90 10.09
C GLY A 532 0.96 -2.79 11.11
N SER A 533 0.84 -3.16 12.39
CA SER A 533 0.44 -2.24 13.45
C SER A 533 1.61 -1.72 14.27
N SER A 534 1.68 -0.40 14.39
CA SER A 534 2.58 0.33 15.31
C SER A 534 1.96 0.60 16.69
N GLU A 535 0.80 0.02 17.02
CA GLU A 535 0.13 0.23 18.32
C GLU A 535 1.05 -0.06 19.50
N SER A 536 1.52 -1.32 19.56
CA SER A 536 2.33 -1.81 20.65
C SER A 536 3.03 -3.12 20.31
N HIS A 537 4.09 -3.44 21.04
CA HIS A 537 4.85 -4.68 20.84
C HIS A 537 4.03 -5.97 21.01
N ASP A 538 2.95 -5.92 21.77
CA ASP A 538 1.99 -7.02 22.02
C ASP A 538 0.71 -6.90 21.19
N SER A 539 0.71 -6.09 20.15
CA SER A 539 -0.41 -6.00 19.21
C SER A 539 -0.61 -7.33 18.46
N PRO A 540 -1.86 -7.73 18.22
CA PRO A 540 -2.15 -8.94 17.43
C PRO A 540 -1.62 -8.90 15.98
N SER A 541 -1.46 -7.70 15.43
CA SER A 541 -0.89 -7.47 14.10
C SER A 541 0.43 -6.70 14.27
N ALA A 542 1.55 -7.40 14.19
CA ALA A 542 2.86 -6.79 14.40
C ALA A 542 3.37 -6.14 13.10
N ILE A 543 3.91 -4.93 13.24
CA ILE A 543 4.71 -4.32 12.17
C ILE A 543 6.01 -5.11 11.98
N TYR A 544 6.52 -5.19 10.75
CA TYR A 544 7.81 -5.83 10.50
C TYR A 544 8.98 -4.95 11.00
N ASN A 545 10.11 -5.58 11.32
CA ASN A 545 11.31 -4.93 11.89
C ASN A 545 11.01 -4.02 13.10
N PRO A 546 10.32 -4.51 14.14
CA PRO A 546 9.84 -3.67 15.22
C PRO A 546 10.98 -3.10 16.07
N VAL A 547 10.94 -1.80 16.31
CA VAL A 547 11.89 -1.07 17.16
C VAL A 547 11.23 -0.74 18.50
N ARG A 548 11.74 -1.28 19.60
CA ARG A 548 11.24 -1.00 20.95
C ARG A 548 11.43 0.47 21.31
N GLY A 549 10.44 1.08 21.92
CA GLY A 549 10.41 2.50 22.28
C GLY A 549 9.80 3.39 21.20
N ASN A 550 9.54 2.86 20.00
CA ASN A 550 8.98 3.61 18.89
C ASN A 550 7.48 3.32 18.68
N PHE A 551 6.90 2.41 19.46
CA PHE A 551 5.46 2.14 19.38
C PHE A 551 4.64 3.32 19.87
N VAL A 552 3.44 3.50 19.32
CA VAL A 552 2.54 4.59 19.70
C VAL A 552 2.16 4.51 21.19
N ARG A 553 2.02 3.30 21.75
CA ARG A 553 1.79 3.12 23.18
C ARG A 553 2.97 3.59 24.04
N ASP A 554 4.21 3.48 23.56
CA ASP A 554 5.38 4.05 24.25
C ASP A 554 5.29 5.58 24.31
N LEU A 555 4.87 6.21 23.19
CA LEU A 555 4.63 7.65 23.11
C LEU A 555 3.54 8.12 24.09
N LEU A 556 2.41 7.37 24.17
CA LEU A 556 1.33 7.66 25.13
C LEU A 556 1.79 7.52 26.58
N ASN A 557 2.61 6.50 26.89
CA ASN A 557 3.12 6.24 28.23
C ASN A 557 4.07 7.35 28.75
N VAL A 558 4.71 8.10 27.88
CA VAL A 558 5.51 9.27 28.25
C VAL A 558 4.69 10.58 28.26
N GLY A 559 3.37 10.49 28.05
CA GLY A 559 2.41 11.57 28.28
C GLY A 559 2.01 12.39 27.04
N PHE A 560 2.45 12.02 25.83
CA PHE A 560 1.98 12.65 24.59
C PHE A 560 0.56 12.21 24.24
N ARG A 561 -0.20 13.08 23.57
CA ARG A 561 -1.61 12.90 23.30
C ARG A 561 -1.87 12.95 21.82
N VAL A 562 -1.98 11.79 21.19
CA VAL A 562 -2.33 11.63 19.78
C VAL A 562 -3.59 10.78 19.64
N GLY A 563 -4.41 11.08 18.63
CA GLY A 563 -5.49 10.21 18.18
C GLY A 563 -4.96 9.13 17.25
N PHE A 564 -5.78 8.15 16.96
CA PHE A 564 -5.45 7.03 16.10
C PHE A 564 -6.16 7.11 14.76
N ILE A 565 -5.42 6.92 13.69
CA ILE A 565 -5.92 6.63 12.36
C ILE A 565 -5.26 5.35 11.83
N GLY A 566 -5.91 4.68 10.90
CA GLY A 566 -5.32 3.71 10.01
C GLY A 566 -5.40 4.27 8.60
N SER A 567 -4.49 3.89 7.73
CA SER A 567 -4.56 4.17 6.30
C SER A 567 -3.87 3.07 5.52
N GLY A 568 -4.06 3.02 4.21
CA GLY A 568 -3.61 1.90 3.41
C GLY A 568 -2.10 1.74 3.37
N ASP A 569 -1.37 2.82 3.16
CA ASP A 569 0.03 2.76 2.70
C ASP A 569 0.11 1.87 1.46
N GLY A 570 -0.98 1.96 0.67
CA GLY A 570 -1.21 1.07 -0.45
C GLY A 570 -0.43 1.55 -1.68
N HIS A 571 0.29 0.60 -2.30
CA HIS A 571 1.07 0.87 -3.51
C HIS A 571 0.46 0.18 -4.74
N ASP A 572 -0.65 -0.54 -4.56
CA ASP A 572 -1.33 -1.38 -5.55
C ASP A 572 -2.43 -0.67 -6.36
N GLY A 573 -2.60 0.64 -6.14
CA GLY A 573 -3.66 1.43 -6.76
C GLY A 573 -5.07 1.15 -6.22
N HIS A 574 -5.19 0.51 -5.04
CA HIS A 574 -6.46 0.09 -4.45
C HIS A 574 -6.76 0.77 -3.10
N PRO A 575 -6.84 2.12 -3.04
CA PRO A 575 -7.13 2.82 -1.78
C PRO A 575 -8.40 2.30 -1.12
N GLY A 576 -8.31 2.08 0.19
CA GLY A 576 -9.40 1.53 1.01
C GLY A 576 -9.58 0.02 0.94
N LEU A 577 -8.96 -0.66 -0.03
CA LEU A 577 -9.04 -2.11 -0.25
C LEU A 577 -7.68 -2.78 -0.49
N ALA A 578 -6.58 -2.14 -0.09
CA ALA A 578 -5.21 -2.67 -0.25
C ALA A 578 -5.03 -4.09 0.33
N HIS A 579 -5.82 -4.45 1.35
CA HIS A 579 -5.82 -5.78 1.95
C HIS A 579 -6.28 -6.91 1.02
N LEU A 580 -7.00 -6.60 -0.07
CA LEU A 580 -7.46 -7.63 -1.03
C LEU A 580 -6.31 -8.24 -1.84
N GLY A 581 -5.25 -7.46 -2.07
CA GLY A 581 -4.04 -7.89 -2.78
C GLY A 581 -2.88 -8.29 -1.86
N ASN A 582 -2.99 -8.02 -0.55
CA ASN A 582 -1.92 -8.19 0.42
C ASN A 582 -2.35 -9.09 1.58
N ASP A 583 -1.64 -10.18 1.81
CA ASP A 583 -1.90 -11.10 2.94
C ASP A 583 -1.69 -10.44 4.33
N GLY A 584 -1.10 -9.24 4.38
CA GLY A 584 -0.73 -8.51 5.60
C GLY A 584 -1.78 -7.56 6.15
N GLY A 585 -2.87 -7.32 5.43
CA GLY A 585 -3.90 -6.36 5.83
C GLY A 585 -3.73 -4.99 5.18
N GLY A 586 -4.26 -3.95 5.78
CA GLY A 586 -4.25 -2.57 5.34
C GLY A 586 -4.58 -1.65 6.49
N GLY A 587 -5.15 -0.50 6.21
CA GLY A 587 -5.62 0.42 7.22
C GLY A 587 -6.76 1.30 6.70
N LEU A 588 -7.64 1.72 7.61
CA LEU A 588 -8.66 2.74 7.34
C LEU A 588 -8.78 3.65 8.55
N ALA A 589 -8.97 4.94 8.30
CA ALA A 589 -9.42 5.88 9.30
C ALA A 589 -10.95 5.96 9.28
N ALA A 590 -11.55 5.82 10.44
CA ALA A 590 -12.95 6.18 10.67
C ALA A 590 -12.98 7.57 11.31
N ILE A 591 -13.58 8.54 10.65
CA ILE A 591 -13.61 9.95 11.04
C ILE A 591 -15.05 10.34 11.37
N PHE A 592 -15.28 10.83 12.59
CA PHE A 592 -16.59 11.35 12.99
C PHE A 592 -16.73 12.82 12.61
N THR A 593 -17.45 13.07 11.54
CA THR A 593 -17.81 14.43 11.08
C THR A 593 -19.19 14.45 10.45
N GLU A 594 -20.00 15.45 10.82
CA GLU A 594 -21.31 15.67 10.21
C GLU A 594 -21.17 16.31 8.83
N GLU A 595 -20.23 17.22 8.68
CA GLU A 595 -19.97 17.91 7.44
C GLU A 595 -18.87 17.18 6.65
N LEU A 596 -19.26 16.60 5.51
CA LEU A 596 -18.32 15.94 4.60
C LEU A 596 -17.67 17.03 3.71
N SER A 597 -16.70 17.72 4.31
CA SER A 597 -15.89 18.79 3.71
C SER A 597 -14.43 18.66 4.17
N ARG A 598 -13.52 19.42 3.54
CA ARG A 598 -12.13 19.50 4.00
C ARG A 598 -12.03 20.13 5.39
N GLU A 599 -12.82 21.16 5.65
CA GLU A 599 -12.90 21.86 6.94
C GLU A 599 -13.39 20.93 8.04
N GLY A 600 -14.50 20.21 7.81
CA GLY A 600 -15.06 19.23 8.75
C GLY A 600 -14.08 18.10 9.04
N THR A 601 -13.34 17.64 8.01
CA THR A 601 -12.29 16.62 8.14
C THR A 601 -11.12 17.12 8.99
N LEU A 602 -10.61 18.33 8.70
CA LEU A 602 -9.53 18.96 9.47
C LEU A 602 -9.91 19.14 10.95
N GLU A 603 -11.12 19.63 11.21
CA GLU A 603 -11.64 19.80 12.57
C GLU A 603 -11.72 18.47 13.33
N ALA A 604 -12.25 17.43 12.68
CA ALA A 604 -12.36 16.09 13.29
C ALA A 604 -10.99 15.48 13.60
N LEU A 605 -10.01 15.59 12.70
CA LEU A 605 -8.64 15.12 12.91
C LEU A 605 -7.97 15.89 14.06
N ARG A 606 -8.07 17.23 14.10
CA ARG A 606 -7.54 18.07 15.20
C ARG A 606 -8.19 17.73 16.54
N ALA A 607 -9.45 17.42 16.55
CA ALA A 607 -10.18 17.01 17.74
C ALA A 607 -9.96 15.53 18.10
N ARG A 608 -9.23 14.77 17.28
CA ARG A 608 -9.01 13.31 17.41
C ARG A 608 -10.30 12.50 17.46
N ARG A 609 -11.37 13.01 16.82
CA ARG A 609 -12.64 12.30 16.67
C ARG A 609 -12.49 11.18 15.60
N THR A 610 -11.59 10.27 15.86
CA THR A 610 -11.16 9.22 14.92
C THR A 610 -10.94 7.90 15.62
N TYR A 611 -10.95 6.84 14.83
CA TYR A 611 -10.42 5.56 15.23
C TYR A 611 -9.81 4.84 14.01
N ALA A 612 -8.94 3.87 14.27
CA ALA A 612 -8.26 3.09 13.24
C ALA A 612 -8.88 1.71 13.08
N THR A 613 -8.81 1.15 11.86
CA THR A 613 -8.96 -0.28 11.61
C THR A 613 -7.83 -0.79 10.73
N ASN A 614 -7.68 -2.11 10.62
CA ASN A 614 -6.74 -2.73 9.69
C ASN A 614 -7.35 -3.05 8.32
N GLY A 615 -8.37 -2.26 7.88
CA GLY A 615 -9.04 -2.40 6.60
C GLY A 615 -10.52 -2.78 6.70
N ALA A 616 -10.95 -3.48 7.75
CA ALA A 616 -12.35 -3.81 7.97
C ALA A 616 -13.16 -2.60 8.44
N ARG A 617 -14.42 -2.48 7.99
CA ARG A 617 -15.32 -1.39 8.42
C ARG A 617 -16.07 -1.75 9.70
N ILE A 618 -15.31 -2.04 10.76
CA ILE A 618 -15.85 -2.22 12.10
C ILE A 618 -16.29 -0.87 12.64
N TRP A 619 -17.60 -0.70 12.90
CA TRP A 619 -18.10 0.52 13.52
C TRP A 619 -17.94 0.44 15.04
N MET A 620 -17.48 1.51 15.66
CA MET A 620 -17.22 1.57 17.08
C MET A 620 -17.56 2.94 17.66
N GLN A 621 -18.23 2.95 18.83
CA GLN A 621 -18.47 4.16 19.61
C GLN A 621 -18.01 3.93 21.04
N VAL A 622 -17.20 4.84 21.57
CA VAL A 622 -16.63 4.77 22.91
C VAL A 622 -16.79 6.11 23.61
N SER A 623 -17.28 6.08 24.85
CA SER A 623 -17.31 7.27 25.69
C SER A 623 -17.05 6.95 27.17
N LEU A 624 -16.55 7.94 27.91
CA LEU A 624 -16.25 7.87 29.32
C LEU A 624 -16.89 9.09 30.02
N ASP A 625 -17.88 8.89 30.88
CA ASP A 625 -18.73 9.93 31.46
C ASP A 625 -19.30 10.90 30.39
N GLY A 626 -19.63 10.40 29.20
CA GLY A 626 -20.11 11.18 28.06
C GLY A 626 -19.03 11.85 27.21
N HIS A 627 -17.76 11.83 27.64
CA HIS A 627 -16.64 12.29 26.80
C HIS A 627 -16.31 11.22 25.75
N VAL A 628 -16.39 11.55 24.49
CA VAL A 628 -16.13 10.63 23.38
C VAL A 628 -14.64 10.37 23.19
N MET A 629 -14.29 9.29 22.48
CA MET A 629 -12.90 8.98 22.10
C MET A 629 -12.19 10.19 21.51
N GLY A 630 -10.87 10.32 21.76
CA GLY A 630 -10.03 11.46 21.37
C GLY A 630 -10.03 12.63 22.37
N THR A 631 -11.00 12.69 23.28
CA THR A 631 -11.16 13.79 24.21
C THR A 631 -10.07 13.80 25.29
N THR A 632 -9.57 15.01 25.61
CA THR A 632 -8.86 15.25 26.86
C THR A 632 -9.87 15.77 27.89
N MET A 633 -10.14 14.97 28.92
CA MET A 633 -11.08 15.33 29.98
C MET A 633 -10.59 16.52 30.81
N PRO A 634 -11.48 17.32 31.39
CA PRO A 634 -11.07 18.39 32.31
C PRO A 634 -10.35 17.82 33.54
N PRO A 635 -9.53 18.66 34.24
CA PRO A 635 -8.88 18.25 35.47
C PRO A 635 -9.90 17.78 36.52
N ARG A 636 -9.53 16.73 37.26
CA ARG A 636 -10.34 16.20 38.38
C ARG A 636 -10.52 17.25 39.48
N THR A 637 -11.73 17.29 40.03
CA THR A 637 -12.08 18.08 41.21
C THR A 637 -12.39 17.16 42.41
N GLU A 638 -12.41 17.70 43.64
CA GLU A 638 -12.78 16.95 44.84
C GLU A 638 -14.23 16.43 44.82
N ALA A 639 -15.09 17.08 44.02
CA ALA A 639 -16.49 16.70 43.87
C ALA A 639 -16.71 15.51 42.94
N ASP A 640 -15.70 15.12 42.15
CA ASP A 640 -15.81 14.05 41.17
C ASP A 640 -15.89 12.66 41.86
N ALA A 641 -16.79 11.83 41.35
CA ALA A 641 -16.94 10.44 41.84
C ALA A 641 -15.65 9.63 41.64
N ALA A 642 -15.42 8.64 42.48
CA ALA A 642 -14.28 7.73 42.41
C ALA A 642 -14.33 6.83 41.15
N THR A 643 -15.49 6.70 40.53
CA THR A 643 -15.71 5.89 39.32
C THR A 643 -16.22 6.73 38.17
N GLN A 644 -16.05 6.22 36.98
CA GLN A 644 -16.54 6.79 35.70
C GLN A 644 -17.35 5.72 34.97
N THR A 645 -18.31 6.15 34.16
CA THR A 645 -19.12 5.23 33.35
C THR A 645 -18.48 5.11 31.97
N LEU A 646 -17.94 3.92 31.66
CA LEU A 646 -17.45 3.56 30.35
C LEU A 646 -18.60 2.95 29.54
N LYS A 647 -18.84 3.50 28.34
CA LYS A 647 -19.77 2.94 27.35
C LYS A 647 -19.02 2.57 26.10
N ILE A 648 -19.26 1.35 25.62
CA ILE A 648 -18.69 0.81 24.40
C ILE A 648 -19.80 0.21 23.58
N ARG A 649 -19.85 0.50 22.29
CA ARG A 649 -20.69 -0.20 21.32
C ARG A 649 -19.86 -0.52 20.09
N VAL A 650 -19.96 -1.75 19.59
CA VAL A 650 -19.22 -2.26 18.44
C VAL A 650 -20.19 -2.99 17.53
N VAL A 651 -20.15 -2.69 16.25
CA VAL A 651 -20.84 -3.45 15.19
C VAL A 651 -19.79 -3.89 14.18
N SER A 652 -19.53 -5.18 14.11
CA SER A 652 -18.44 -5.78 13.34
C SER A 652 -18.91 -6.36 12.01
N GLU A 653 -17.98 -6.55 11.09
CA GLU A 653 -18.22 -7.28 9.83
C GLU A 653 -18.33 -8.79 10.08
N GLY A 654 -17.40 -9.31 10.86
CA GLY A 654 -17.30 -10.72 11.24
C GLY A 654 -17.50 -10.96 12.72
N PRO A 655 -17.48 -12.24 13.16
CA PRO A 655 -17.65 -12.63 14.55
C PRO A 655 -16.59 -12.00 15.46
N LEU A 656 -17.01 -11.32 16.52
CA LEU A 656 -16.14 -10.73 17.55
C LEU A 656 -15.51 -11.82 18.41
N LYS A 657 -14.20 -11.73 18.60
CA LYS A 657 -13.42 -12.61 19.47
C LYS A 657 -13.13 -11.99 20.82
N HIS A 658 -12.63 -10.76 20.82
CA HIS A 658 -12.27 -10.04 22.04
C HIS A 658 -12.56 -8.54 21.90
N VAL A 659 -12.87 -7.91 23.04
CA VAL A 659 -12.80 -6.46 23.21
C VAL A 659 -11.89 -6.16 24.40
N ASP A 660 -10.80 -5.46 24.14
CA ASP A 660 -9.81 -5.07 25.14
C ASP A 660 -10.01 -3.61 25.56
N ILE A 661 -10.00 -3.38 26.85
CA ILE A 661 -9.82 -2.06 27.44
C ILE A 661 -8.33 -1.89 27.74
N VAL A 662 -7.67 -0.98 27.05
CA VAL A 662 -6.25 -0.66 27.28
C VAL A 662 -6.17 0.64 28.06
N ARG A 663 -5.72 0.56 29.32
CA ARG A 663 -5.55 1.71 30.23
C ARG A 663 -4.08 1.84 30.64
N SER A 664 -3.41 2.88 30.17
CA SER A 664 -2.00 3.15 30.45
C SER A 664 -1.13 1.90 30.33
N GLY A 665 -1.34 1.14 29.23
CA GLY A 665 -0.65 -0.11 28.92
C GLY A 665 -1.18 -1.37 29.59
N ASN A 666 -2.08 -1.26 30.59
CA ASN A 666 -2.74 -2.42 31.19
C ASN A 666 -3.97 -2.85 30.37
N ILE A 667 -4.12 -4.16 30.14
CA ILE A 667 -5.19 -4.71 29.33
C ILE A 667 -6.20 -5.45 30.20
N SER A 668 -7.48 -5.07 30.08
CA SER A 668 -8.62 -5.83 30.59
C SER A 668 -9.45 -6.32 29.42
N ARG A 669 -9.72 -7.61 29.34
CA ARG A 669 -10.31 -8.26 28.17
C ARG A 669 -11.73 -8.77 28.44
N PHE A 670 -12.60 -8.59 27.46
CA PHE A 670 -13.85 -9.32 27.29
C PHE A 670 -13.64 -10.39 26.22
N ASP A 671 -13.79 -11.67 26.62
CA ASP A 671 -13.87 -12.76 25.65
C ASP A 671 -15.31 -12.86 25.15
N LEU A 672 -15.49 -12.89 23.86
CA LEU A 672 -16.78 -12.91 23.16
C LEU A 672 -16.97 -14.25 22.43
N ASN A 673 -18.22 -14.57 22.09
CA ASN A 673 -18.56 -15.87 21.49
C ASN A 673 -19.10 -15.70 20.06
N GLY A 674 -18.57 -14.74 19.31
CA GLY A 674 -18.95 -14.51 17.93
C GLY A 674 -20.14 -13.56 17.74
N GLU A 675 -20.43 -12.72 18.72
CA GLU A 675 -21.40 -11.63 18.58
C GLU A 675 -20.97 -10.72 17.42
N LEU A 676 -21.94 -10.21 16.65
CA LEU A 676 -21.71 -9.25 15.55
C LEU A 676 -22.09 -7.81 15.94
N ASP A 677 -22.88 -7.65 16.99
CA ASP A 677 -23.27 -6.39 17.61
C ASP A 677 -23.14 -6.57 19.13
N TRP A 678 -22.25 -5.80 19.74
CA TRP A 678 -21.94 -5.91 21.16
C TRP A 678 -21.88 -4.55 21.82
N SER A 679 -22.44 -4.44 23.00
CA SER A 679 -22.39 -3.23 23.80
C SER A 679 -22.13 -3.54 25.27
N ASN A 680 -21.44 -2.64 25.95
CA ASN A 680 -21.18 -2.72 27.38
C ASN A 680 -21.22 -1.34 28.02
N GLU A 681 -21.91 -1.23 29.14
CA GLU A 681 -21.89 -0.06 30.00
C GLU A 681 -21.49 -0.50 31.39
N ARG A 682 -20.44 0.11 31.95
CA ARG A 682 -19.92 -0.27 33.25
C ARG A 682 -19.25 0.87 34.00
N ALA A 683 -19.30 0.84 35.32
CA ALA A 683 -18.47 1.69 36.16
C ALA A 683 -17.04 1.15 36.21
N ILE A 684 -16.08 2.02 35.97
CA ILE A 684 -14.65 1.73 36.10
C ILE A 684 -14.00 2.74 37.05
N PRO A 685 -12.86 2.42 37.67
CA PRO A 685 -12.10 3.41 38.46
C PRO A 685 -11.79 4.64 37.57
N ARG A 686 -11.97 5.83 38.15
CA ARG A 686 -11.69 7.09 37.42
C ARG A 686 -10.25 7.12 36.96
N LEU A 687 -10.03 7.65 35.76
CA LEU A 687 -8.69 7.91 35.26
C LEU A 687 -8.00 8.96 36.12
N GLU A 688 -6.79 8.66 36.51
CA GLU A 688 -5.94 9.60 37.23
C GLU A 688 -5.18 10.52 36.25
N ARG A 689 -4.67 11.63 36.70
CA ARG A 689 -3.92 12.59 35.87
C ARG A 689 -2.79 11.89 35.11
N GLY A 690 -2.74 12.11 33.81
CA GLY A 690 -1.74 11.54 32.91
C GLY A 690 -2.08 10.12 32.41
N GLU A 691 -3.14 9.51 32.93
CA GLU A 691 -3.63 8.25 32.37
C GLU A 691 -4.41 8.47 31.08
N TYR A 692 -4.43 7.42 30.26
CA TYR A 692 -5.24 7.33 29.05
C TYR A 692 -5.95 5.97 28.98
N GLN A 693 -7.02 5.93 28.19
CA GLN A 693 -7.73 4.68 27.93
C GLN A 693 -8.24 4.64 26.49
N TYR A 694 -8.05 3.51 25.82
CA TYR A 694 -8.65 3.23 24.51
C TYR A 694 -9.21 1.80 24.46
N ILE A 695 -9.99 1.52 23.43
CA ILE A 695 -10.60 0.22 23.18
C ILE A 695 -9.92 -0.39 21.94
N ARG A 696 -9.60 -1.70 22.04
CA ARG A 696 -9.14 -2.50 20.91
C ARG A 696 -10.12 -3.64 20.69
N VAL A 697 -10.63 -3.75 19.46
CA VAL A 697 -11.58 -4.78 19.01
C VAL A 697 -10.83 -5.79 18.15
N ILE A 698 -11.13 -7.08 18.34
CA ILE A 698 -10.52 -8.19 17.61
C ILE A 698 -11.62 -9.13 17.15
N GLU A 699 -11.73 -9.35 15.83
CA GLU A 699 -12.60 -10.38 15.25
C GLU A 699 -11.89 -11.75 15.15
N GLU A 700 -12.68 -12.82 14.98
CA GLU A 700 -12.15 -14.15 14.70
C GLU A 700 -11.38 -14.22 13.37
N SER A 701 -11.73 -13.38 12.41
CA SER A 701 -11.06 -13.20 11.12
C SER A 701 -9.64 -12.63 11.23
N GLY A 702 -9.32 -11.99 12.38
CA GLY A 702 -8.11 -11.19 12.55
C GLY A 702 -8.30 -9.70 12.23
N ALA A 703 -9.52 -9.28 11.86
CA ALA A 703 -9.83 -7.86 11.71
C ALA A 703 -9.75 -7.14 13.05
N LEU A 704 -9.24 -5.91 13.02
CA LEU A 704 -8.91 -5.10 14.20
C LEU A 704 -9.47 -3.69 14.09
N ALA A 705 -9.83 -3.12 15.26
CA ALA A 705 -10.12 -1.68 15.37
C ALA A 705 -9.57 -1.13 16.69
N TRP A 706 -9.15 0.15 16.69
CA TRP A 706 -8.58 0.83 17.86
C TRP A 706 -9.18 2.23 18.00
N SER A 707 -9.92 2.48 19.08
CA SER A 707 -10.43 3.85 19.34
C SER A 707 -9.29 4.82 19.64
N SER A 708 -9.44 6.09 19.24
CA SER A 708 -8.58 7.13 19.79
C SER A 708 -8.66 7.17 21.32
N PRO A 709 -7.53 7.41 22.02
CA PRO A 709 -7.51 7.43 23.47
C PRO A 709 -8.33 8.57 24.06
N ILE A 710 -8.97 8.31 25.22
CA ILE A 710 -9.50 9.34 26.12
C ILE A 710 -8.43 9.60 27.17
N PHE A 711 -8.09 10.86 27.39
CA PHE A 711 -7.00 11.30 28.26
C PHE A 711 -7.52 11.98 29.52
N ALA A 712 -6.89 11.73 30.69
CA ALA A 712 -7.08 12.51 31.91
C ALA A 712 -6.07 13.65 31.96
N ASN A 713 -6.59 14.88 32.28
CA ASN A 713 -5.76 16.09 32.35
C ASN A 713 -5.15 16.31 33.74
#